data_78e9669c8387718e2f07b81d7424e10f
#
_entry.id   78e9669c8387718e2f07b81d7424e10f
#
_cell.length_a   1.000
_cell.length_b   1.000
_cell.length_c   1.000
_cell.angle_alpha   90.00
_cell.angle_beta   90.00
_cell.angle_gamma   90.00
#
_symmetry.space_group_name_H-M   'P 1'
#
loop_
_entity.id
_entity.type
_entity.pdbx_description
1 polymer ?
#
loop_
_entity_poly.entity_id
_entity_poly.type
_entity_poly.pdbx_seq_one_letter_code
_entity_poly.pdbx_strand_id
1 'polypeptide(L)'
;MTDLKIQAPILPKKLEGIPEGLPPEEVERLQKLHARVTDFLLHLIQAFLRTGYYTPEHPESARAKEGLYQKFKDLLEGEDEVSFLVREEQEQKEILVEGILPEPQRLSRMMIRGMGELYVPKFAQYLERKELISLTLKSRMGQSEFTQFVDLMSDPSLADIRRKQDKERFTQALLSRGILNISFIFNEELLAPDREMPWRARVALSRMRKDLKMVPLFQKMMKLGMQDMRMNLLRDALRPNRQSDLLCAILRNSDLSATSESRDEVIEDEIVAFLQKQYLLGTSKIFLREHLTLKQLKRGDAFEKKSDRLVKKISHRLRGEGTKEAEILLEEFFRNQFIDLEDLTPTLKNKILLERLTDKFLSYTDRFFLQLDEAIEKERFLGVALSFAKIIPELIRRDRYPEILRILETLKRHFHEKRMWALLAGHILEEIGKGEVPLMLQEKFLSGKKETRIAIVPIFASLEVRAIPPLLTILKTSQDQWVRKNACEALIQIGPVAAAHLLKELSVQQTSVETTSDILRVLGEIKSPEWKAPLMEILKKYASHENPRLKEQALQTLCQVGGSEGEEIFLRSLSDPDLGVQKRAVWCLGMIKSTRGVEKMMGLLKSISLASSPQMDPLETQIYHAFGVAGNLTVEGRPLEQVLFEILEKRGLKKWWDPFQKDLLTERSLGAILDALGKIGTRESAEFLGKLERSLKGPLTPKLKEALTKIGERTVRSKNQR
;
A
#
# COMPACT_ATOMS: atom_id res chain seq x y z
N MET A 1 7.48 25.23 -57.89
CA MET A 1 7.40 23.74 -57.97
C MET A 1 8.66 23.20 -57.32
N THR A 2 8.55 22.95 -56.06
CA THR A 2 9.66 22.36 -55.26
C THR A 2 9.10 21.14 -54.55
N ASP A 3 9.60 19.99 -54.96
CA ASP A 3 9.34 18.66 -54.39
C ASP A 3 9.71 18.67 -52.89
N LEU A 4 8.75 18.79 -52.05
CA LEU A 4 8.91 18.46 -50.64
C LEU A 4 8.95 16.94 -50.50
N LYS A 5 10.16 16.39 -50.58
CA LYS A 5 10.46 15.02 -50.10
C LYS A 5 10.12 14.99 -48.62
N ILE A 6 9.03 14.33 -48.28
CA ILE A 6 8.67 14.02 -46.91
C ILE A 6 9.70 12.99 -46.39
N GLN A 7 10.67 13.46 -45.61
CA GLN A 7 11.53 12.57 -44.83
C GLN A 7 10.64 11.78 -43.86
N ALA A 8 10.91 10.46 -43.80
CA ALA A 8 10.27 9.61 -42.80
C ALA A 8 10.42 10.21 -41.39
N PRO A 9 9.38 10.25 -40.60
CA PRO A 9 9.43 10.87 -39.30
C PRO A 9 10.41 10.10 -38.40
N ILE A 10 11.39 10.82 -37.84
CA ILE A 10 12.26 10.35 -36.76
C ILE A 10 11.36 10.08 -35.58
N LEU A 11 11.20 8.81 -35.19
CA LEU A 11 10.41 8.34 -34.07
C LEU A 11 10.87 9.04 -32.77
N PRO A 12 10.04 9.80 -32.10
CA PRO A 12 10.39 10.41 -30.81
C PRO A 12 10.40 9.36 -29.70
N LYS A 13 11.39 9.43 -28.83
CA LYS A 13 11.70 8.46 -27.76
C LYS A 13 10.66 8.36 -26.63
N LYS A 14 9.64 9.20 -26.53
CA LYS A 14 8.51 9.10 -25.59
C LYS A 14 7.25 9.66 -26.25
N LEU A 15 6.22 8.83 -26.37
CA LEU A 15 4.87 9.23 -26.72
C LEU A 15 4.09 9.52 -25.42
N GLU A 16 3.45 10.70 -25.35
CA GLU A 16 2.53 11.06 -24.26
C GLU A 16 1.28 10.16 -24.38
N GLY A 17 0.88 9.52 -23.27
CA GLY A 17 -0.36 8.71 -23.22
C GLY A 17 -0.15 7.21 -23.13
N ILE A 18 1.08 6.72 -23.15
CA ILE A 18 1.37 5.29 -22.88
C ILE A 18 1.68 5.16 -21.37
N PRO A 19 0.95 4.32 -20.62
CA PRO A 19 1.21 4.09 -19.21
C PRO A 19 2.63 3.58 -18.96
N GLU A 20 3.29 4.07 -17.93
CA GLU A 20 4.60 3.55 -17.53
C GLU A 20 4.44 2.15 -16.91
N GLY A 21 5.28 1.19 -17.36
CA GLY A 21 5.29 -0.19 -16.82
C GLY A 21 4.66 -1.26 -17.71
N LEU A 22 4.25 -0.93 -18.93
CA LEU A 22 3.75 -1.91 -19.89
C LEU A 22 4.87 -2.77 -20.48
N PRO A 23 4.59 -4.04 -20.84
CA PRO A 23 5.53 -4.90 -21.57
C PRO A 23 6.00 -4.24 -22.88
N PRO A 24 7.25 -4.46 -23.33
CA PRO A 24 7.80 -3.85 -24.55
C PRO A 24 6.96 -4.10 -25.81
N GLU A 25 6.39 -5.30 -25.93
CA GLU A 25 5.51 -5.68 -27.04
C GLU A 25 4.22 -4.86 -27.11
N GLU A 26 3.67 -4.53 -25.94
CA GLU A 26 2.44 -3.76 -25.84
C GLU A 26 2.69 -2.27 -26.09
N VAL A 27 3.86 -1.78 -25.68
CA VAL A 27 4.33 -0.41 -26.01
C VAL A 27 4.51 -0.27 -27.52
N GLU A 28 5.14 -1.25 -28.19
CA GLU A 28 5.31 -1.25 -29.64
C GLU A 28 3.97 -1.32 -30.39
N ARG A 29 3.03 -2.12 -29.91
CA ARG A 29 1.66 -2.20 -30.45
C ARG A 29 0.94 -0.84 -30.37
N LEU A 30 1.00 -0.19 -29.23
CA LEU A 30 0.39 1.13 -29.03
C LEU A 30 1.06 2.20 -29.89
N GLN A 31 2.37 2.15 -30.05
CA GLN A 31 3.11 3.08 -30.93
C GLN A 31 2.69 2.91 -32.41
N LYS A 32 2.55 1.68 -32.89
CA LYS A 32 2.05 1.39 -34.23
C LYS A 32 0.63 1.88 -34.42
N LEU A 33 -0.24 1.69 -33.42
CA LEU A 33 -1.63 2.18 -33.46
C LEU A 33 -1.68 3.71 -33.53
N HIS A 34 -0.91 4.40 -32.70
CA HIS A 34 -0.82 5.87 -32.73
C HIS A 34 -0.36 6.40 -34.09
N ALA A 35 0.62 5.72 -34.69
CA ALA A 35 1.09 6.08 -36.02
C ALA A 35 -0.02 5.87 -37.10
N ARG A 36 -0.76 4.77 -37.06
CA ARG A 36 -1.89 4.46 -37.96
C ARG A 36 -3.02 5.48 -37.81
N VAL A 37 -3.41 5.79 -36.57
CA VAL A 37 -4.45 6.82 -36.28
C VAL A 37 -4.03 8.17 -36.83
N THR A 38 -2.80 8.60 -36.57
CA THR A 38 -2.29 9.88 -37.05
C THR A 38 -2.28 9.94 -38.56
N ASP A 39 -1.76 8.90 -39.20
CA ASP A 39 -1.65 8.84 -40.67
C ASP A 39 -3.02 8.83 -41.36
N PHE A 40 -3.94 8.00 -40.87
CA PHE A 40 -5.31 7.96 -41.35
C PHE A 40 -6.01 9.33 -41.21
N LEU A 41 -5.94 9.94 -40.03
CA LEU A 41 -6.65 11.19 -39.77
C LEU A 41 -6.11 12.37 -40.59
N LEU A 42 -4.78 12.45 -40.76
CA LEU A 42 -4.14 13.46 -41.59
C LEU A 42 -4.66 13.38 -43.02
N HIS A 43 -4.70 12.17 -43.59
CA HIS A 43 -5.16 11.97 -44.96
C HIS A 43 -6.68 12.14 -45.11
N LEU A 44 -7.47 11.75 -44.09
CA LEU A 44 -8.91 11.96 -44.06
C LEU A 44 -9.25 13.45 -44.08
N ILE A 45 -8.60 14.25 -43.21
CA ILE A 45 -8.79 15.70 -43.17
C ILE A 45 -8.33 16.34 -44.48
N GLN A 46 -7.19 15.92 -45.02
CA GLN A 46 -6.71 16.41 -46.30
C GLN A 46 -7.65 16.05 -47.45
N ALA A 47 -8.21 14.85 -47.46
CA ALA A 47 -9.20 14.44 -48.47
C ALA A 47 -10.47 15.30 -48.38
N PHE A 48 -11.01 15.54 -47.18
CA PHE A 48 -12.16 16.40 -46.99
C PHE A 48 -11.94 17.84 -47.42
N LEU A 49 -10.73 18.37 -47.20
CA LEU A 49 -10.40 19.72 -47.60
C LEU A 49 -10.07 19.85 -49.09
N ARG A 50 -9.35 18.85 -49.69
CA ARG A 50 -8.89 18.89 -51.09
C ARG A 50 -9.99 18.55 -52.06
N THR A 51 -10.87 17.59 -51.76
CA THR A 51 -11.98 17.24 -52.66
C THR A 51 -13.02 18.36 -52.84
N GLY A 52 -13.04 19.34 -51.94
CA GLY A 52 -13.80 20.57 -52.14
C GLY A 52 -13.25 21.51 -53.19
N TYR A 53 -11.98 21.36 -53.63
CA TYR A 53 -11.32 22.19 -54.65
C TYR A 53 -11.23 21.52 -56.04
N TYR A 54 -11.40 20.22 -56.12
CA TYR A 54 -11.33 19.44 -57.36
C TYR A 54 -12.66 18.77 -57.66
N THR A 55 -12.96 18.59 -58.95
CA THR A 55 -14.13 17.76 -59.32
C THR A 55 -13.90 16.30 -58.89
N PRO A 56 -14.95 15.56 -58.53
CA PRO A 56 -14.83 14.17 -58.07
C PRO A 56 -14.08 13.25 -59.06
N GLU A 57 -14.11 13.58 -60.32
CA GLU A 57 -13.45 12.81 -61.41
C GLU A 57 -12.01 13.16 -61.65
N HIS A 58 -11.44 14.13 -60.95
CA HIS A 58 -10.04 14.52 -61.14
C HIS A 58 -9.07 13.43 -60.68
N PRO A 59 -8.04 13.08 -61.48
CA PRO A 59 -7.11 11.95 -61.19
C PRO A 59 -6.45 12.07 -59.80
N GLU A 60 -6.11 13.27 -59.35
CA GLU A 60 -5.50 13.52 -58.03
C GLU A 60 -6.52 13.23 -56.90
N SER A 61 -7.79 13.50 -57.10
CA SER A 61 -8.86 13.17 -56.18
C SER A 61 -9.01 11.64 -56.03
N ALA A 62 -8.97 10.91 -57.16
CA ALA A 62 -9.07 9.46 -57.16
C ALA A 62 -7.91 8.79 -56.41
N ARG A 63 -6.65 9.20 -56.72
CA ARG A 63 -5.46 8.71 -56.04
C ARG A 63 -5.45 8.98 -54.53
N ALA A 64 -5.88 10.20 -54.10
CA ALA A 64 -5.98 10.55 -52.70
C ALA A 64 -6.99 9.66 -51.97
N LYS A 65 -8.14 9.33 -52.58
CA LYS A 65 -9.14 8.46 -51.99
C LYS A 65 -8.71 7.02 -51.88
N GLU A 66 -8.00 6.48 -52.92
CA GLU A 66 -7.44 5.13 -52.90
C GLU A 66 -6.39 4.97 -51.80
N GLY A 67 -5.45 5.91 -51.69
CA GLY A 67 -4.45 5.92 -50.64
C GLY A 67 -5.08 6.04 -49.23
N LEU A 68 -6.15 6.81 -49.09
CA LEU A 68 -6.89 6.97 -47.84
C LEU A 68 -7.64 5.68 -47.46
N TYR A 69 -8.22 4.95 -48.45
CA TYR A 69 -8.89 3.68 -48.21
C TYR A 69 -7.91 2.62 -47.67
N GLN A 70 -6.69 2.58 -48.21
CA GLN A 70 -5.67 1.66 -47.67
C GLN A 70 -5.34 1.97 -46.21
N LYS A 71 -5.15 3.24 -45.86
CA LYS A 71 -4.92 3.67 -44.47
C LYS A 71 -6.09 3.38 -43.53
N PHE A 72 -7.32 3.46 -44.05
CA PHE A 72 -8.51 3.03 -43.33
C PHE A 72 -8.49 1.51 -43.03
N LYS A 73 -8.07 0.70 -43.99
CA LYS A 73 -7.90 -0.75 -43.78
C LYS A 73 -6.78 -1.07 -42.78
N ASP A 74 -5.67 -0.38 -42.90
CA ASP A 74 -4.53 -0.55 -41.98
C ASP A 74 -4.90 -0.17 -40.54
N LEU A 75 -5.70 0.89 -40.39
CA LEU A 75 -6.20 1.33 -39.07
C LEU A 75 -7.09 0.28 -38.41
N LEU A 76 -7.99 -0.33 -39.21
CA LEU A 76 -8.95 -1.33 -38.76
C LEU A 76 -8.48 -2.78 -38.89
N GLU A 77 -7.17 -2.99 -39.05
CA GLU A 77 -6.60 -4.34 -39.08
C GLU A 77 -6.83 -5.06 -37.74
N GLY A 78 -7.74 -6.07 -37.76
CA GLY A 78 -8.15 -6.81 -36.56
C GLY A 78 -9.26 -6.14 -35.75
N GLU A 79 -9.69 -4.94 -36.13
CA GLU A 79 -10.77 -4.20 -35.46
C GLU A 79 -12.01 -4.10 -36.37
N ASP A 80 -13.17 -3.96 -35.73
CA ASP A 80 -14.43 -3.97 -36.45
C ASP A 80 -14.90 -2.59 -36.91
N GLU A 81 -14.53 -1.55 -36.17
CA GLU A 81 -14.94 -0.18 -36.44
C GLU A 81 -14.10 0.85 -35.69
N VAL A 82 -14.14 2.09 -36.14
CA VAL A 82 -13.62 3.26 -35.44
C VAL A 82 -14.72 4.32 -35.33
N SER A 83 -14.86 4.91 -34.15
CA SER A 83 -15.83 5.97 -33.88
C SER A 83 -15.15 7.23 -33.38
N PHE A 84 -15.53 8.35 -33.95
CA PHE A 84 -15.13 9.69 -33.53
C PHE A 84 -16.32 10.37 -32.85
N LEU A 85 -16.14 10.75 -31.58
CA LEU A 85 -17.16 11.37 -30.75
C LEU A 85 -16.72 12.79 -30.39
N VAL A 86 -17.49 13.79 -30.78
CA VAL A 86 -17.20 15.20 -30.45
C VAL A 86 -17.79 15.51 -29.07
N ARG A 87 -16.98 15.91 -28.12
CA ARG A 87 -17.38 16.30 -26.77
C ARG A 87 -16.93 17.74 -26.50
N GLU A 88 -17.78 18.51 -25.87
CA GLU A 88 -17.44 19.82 -25.35
C GLU A 88 -17.15 19.73 -23.85
N GLU A 89 -15.94 20.11 -23.44
CA GLU A 89 -15.49 20.11 -22.05
C GLU A 89 -14.77 21.43 -21.75
N GLN A 90 -15.28 22.20 -20.80
CA GLN A 90 -14.71 23.50 -20.39
C GLN A 90 -14.42 24.47 -21.55
N GLU A 91 -15.39 24.67 -22.45
CA GLU A 91 -15.31 25.51 -23.66
C GLU A 91 -14.31 25.02 -24.72
N GLN A 92 -13.67 23.88 -24.52
CA GLN A 92 -12.82 23.22 -25.52
C GLN A 92 -13.51 22.00 -26.12
N LYS A 93 -13.43 21.86 -27.43
CA LYS A 93 -13.98 20.69 -28.13
C LYS A 93 -12.91 19.63 -28.27
N GLU A 94 -13.19 18.47 -27.70
CA GLU A 94 -12.35 17.30 -27.80
C GLU A 94 -13.02 16.22 -28.64
N ILE A 95 -12.21 15.40 -29.29
CA ILE A 95 -12.66 14.21 -29.99
C ILE A 95 -12.17 12.99 -29.23
N LEU A 96 -13.11 12.12 -28.84
CA LEU A 96 -12.85 10.80 -28.30
C LEU A 96 -12.88 9.77 -29.43
N VAL A 97 -11.90 8.86 -29.41
CA VAL A 97 -11.83 7.73 -30.35
C VAL A 97 -12.24 6.46 -29.61
N GLU A 98 -13.20 5.72 -30.18
CA GLU A 98 -13.67 4.44 -29.68
C GLU A 98 -13.56 3.38 -30.78
N GLY A 99 -13.53 2.10 -30.39
CA GLY A 99 -13.61 0.97 -31.31
C GLY A 99 -12.26 0.30 -31.60
N ILE A 100 -11.16 0.99 -31.47
CA ILE A 100 -9.79 0.48 -31.72
C ILE A 100 -8.96 0.25 -30.44
N LEU A 101 -9.48 0.63 -29.30
CA LEU A 101 -8.91 0.37 -27.97
C LEU A 101 -10.02 -0.05 -27.00
N PRO A 102 -9.70 -0.82 -25.96
CA PRO A 102 -10.67 -1.24 -24.95
C PRO A 102 -11.36 -0.07 -24.25
N GLU A 103 -10.61 1.01 -24.01
CA GLU A 103 -11.12 2.25 -23.43
C GLU A 103 -11.01 3.41 -24.42
N PRO A 104 -12.02 4.30 -24.47
CA PRO A 104 -11.96 5.48 -25.32
C PRO A 104 -10.80 6.38 -24.95
N GLN A 105 -10.10 6.85 -25.96
CA GLN A 105 -8.97 7.75 -25.80
C GLN A 105 -9.23 9.10 -26.45
N ARG A 106 -8.64 10.16 -25.88
CA ARG A 106 -8.66 11.48 -26.53
C ARG A 106 -7.82 11.42 -27.81
N LEU A 107 -8.38 11.88 -28.93
CA LEU A 107 -7.67 11.86 -30.21
C LEU A 107 -6.36 12.63 -30.15
N SER A 108 -6.32 13.75 -29.41
CA SER A 108 -5.11 14.54 -29.19
C SER A 108 -3.95 13.76 -28.55
N ARG A 109 -4.28 12.77 -27.71
CA ARG A 109 -3.28 11.89 -27.07
C ARG A 109 -2.85 10.71 -27.97
N MET A 110 -3.68 10.34 -28.93
CA MET A 110 -3.39 9.26 -29.89
C MET A 110 -2.62 9.75 -31.11
N MET A 111 -2.51 11.04 -31.33
CA MET A 111 -1.74 11.61 -32.44
C MET A 111 -0.28 11.86 -32.04
N ILE A 112 0.62 11.74 -33.01
CA ILE A 112 2.04 12.10 -32.82
C ILE A 112 2.15 13.56 -32.38
N ARG A 113 3.04 13.83 -31.41
CA ARG A 113 3.22 15.13 -30.75
C ARG A 113 3.29 16.29 -31.75
N GLY A 114 2.49 17.33 -31.48
CA GLY A 114 2.35 18.52 -32.34
C GLY A 114 1.32 18.38 -33.45
N MET A 115 0.95 17.16 -33.87
CA MET A 115 -0.08 16.95 -34.90
C MET A 115 -1.49 17.04 -34.31
N GLY A 116 -1.68 16.59 -33.07
CA GLY A 116 -2.97 16.65 -32.37
C GLY A 116 -3.46 18.09 -32.21
N GLU A 117 -2.60 18.98 -31.75
CA GLU A 117 -2.93 20.40 -31.56
C GLU A 117 -3.34 21.11 -32.86
N LEU A 118 -2.74 20.69 -33.99
CA LEU A 118 -2.99 21.31 -35.29
C LEU A 118 -4.23 20.76 -36.00
N TYR A 119 -4.48 19.46 -35.91
CA TYR A 119 -5.50 18.80 -36.76
C TYR A 119 -6.78 18.45 -35.99
N VAL A 120 -6.74 18.16 -34.70
CA VAL A 120 -7.93 17.83 -33.93
C VAL A 120 -8.94 18.98 -33.89
N PRO A 121 -8.56 20.25 -33.67
CA PRO A 121 -9.50 21.35 -33.73
C PRO A 121 -10.15 21.51 -35.12
N LYS A 122 -9.37 21.32 -36.19
CA LYS A 122 -9.90 21.39 -37.57
C LYS A 122 -10.92 20.30 -37.86
N PHE A 123 -10.64 19.09 -37.36
CA PHE A 123 -11.56 17.97 -37.53
C PHE A 123 -12.81 18.14 -36.67
N ALA A 124 -12.68 18.63 -35.44
CA ALA A 124 -13.80 18.94 -34.57
C ALA A 124 -14.70 20.02 -35.23
N GLN A 125 -14.11 21.09 -35.73
CA GLN A 125 -14.84 22.15 -36.44
C GLN A 125 -15.52 21.64 -37.72
N TYR A 126 -14.88 20.70 -38.43
CA TYR A 126 -15.50 20.09 -39.63
C TYR A 126 -16.73 19.26 -39.27
N LEU A 127 -16.66 18.42 -38.22
CA LEU A 127 -17.79 17.63 -37.74
C LEU A 127 -18.91 18.54 -37.20
N GLU A 128 -18.55 19.64 -36.53
CA GLU A 128 -19.51 20.61 -36.02
C GLU A 128 -20.30 21.32 -37.11
N ARG A 129 -19.65 21.75 -38.20
CA ARG A 129 -20.35 22.34 -39.35
C ARG A 129 -21.41 21.42 -39.94
N LYS A 130 -21.20 20.12 -39.79
CA LYS A 130 -22.16 19.08 -40.16
C LYS A 130 -23.08 18.67 -39.01
N GLU A 131 -23.00 19.35 -37.88
CA GLU A 131 -23.72 19.01 -36.64
C GLU A 131 -23.58 17.55 -36.20
N LEU A 132 -22.48 16.89 -36.55
CA LEU A 132 -22.21 15.51 -36.21
C LEU A 132 -21.51 15.42 -34.81
N ILE A 133 -22.20 14.76 -33.88
CA ILE A 133 -21.61 14.41 -32.56
C ILE A 133 -20.86 13.09 -32.61
N SER A 134 -21.32 12.18 -33.48
CA SER A 134 -20.70 10.86 -33.62
C SER A 134 -20.61 10.48 -35.08
N LEU A 135 -19.46 9.99 -35.49
CA LEU A 135 -19.20 9.38 -36.79
C LEU A 135 -18.48 8.05 -36.56
N THR A 136 -19.06 6.97 -37.06
CA THR A 136 -18.52 5.61 -36.96
C THR A 136 -18.30 5.04 -38.32
N LEU A 137 -17.12 4.50 -38.59
CA LEU A 137 -16.76 3.80 -39.81
C LEU A 137 -16.54 2.31 -39.49
N LYS A 138 -17.22 1.40 -40.20
CA LYS A 138 -17.16 -0.05 -39.97
C LYS A 138 -16.16 -0.71 -40.92
N SER A 139 -15.40 -1.70 -40.44
CA SER A 139 -14.38 -2.41 -41.25
C SER A 139 -14.88 -3.12 -42.48
N ARG A 140 -16.19 -3.42 -42.50
CA ARG A 140 -16.89 -4.06 -43.66
C ARG A 140 -17.10 -3.13 -44.85
N MET A 141 -16.79 -1.84 -44.70
CA MET A 141 -16.92 -0.85 -45.79
C MET A 141 -15.97 -1.21 -46.94
N GLY A 142 -16.52 -1.36 -48.13
CA GLY A 142 -15.74 -1.63 -49.35
C GLY A 142 -15.11 -0.35 -49.91
N GLN A 143 -14.16 -0.48 -50.84
CA GLN A 143 -13.45 0.66 -51.47
C GLN A 143 -14.41 1.64 -52.14
N SER A 144 -15.36 1.09 -52.93
CA SER A 144 -16.37 1.91 -53.64
C SER A 144 -17.25 2.67 -52.65
N GLU A 145 -17.72 2.03 -51.59
CA GLU A 145 -18.54 2.65 -50.56
C GLU A 145 -17.77 3.73 -49.79
N PHE A 146 -16.51 3.45 -49.46
CA PHE A 146 -15.63 4.40 -48.78
C PHE A 146 -15.36 5.63 -49.66
N THR A 147 -15.09 5.44 -50.95
CA THR A 147 -14.91 6.52 -51.90
C THR A 147 -16.15 7.40 -51.99
N GLN A 148 -17.34 6.81 -52.11
CA GLN A 148 -18.61 7.54 -52.13
C GLN A 148 -18.89 8.28 -50.81
N PHE A 149 -18.47 7.68 -49.67
CA PHE A 149 -18.57 8.35 -48.40
C PHE A 149 -17.66 9.61 -48.35
N VAL A 150 -16.42 9.51 -48.80
CA VAL A 150 -15.49 10.67 -48.85
C VAL A 150 -16.03 11.74 -49.78
N ASP A 151 -16.60 11.39 -50.93
CA ASP A 151 -17.23 12.32 -51.84
C ASP A 151 -18.42 13.03 -51.22
N LEU A 152 -19.29 12.28 -50.51
CA LEU A 152 -20.45 12.86 -49.83
C LEU A 152 -20.04 13.81 -48.72
N MET A 153 -19.04 13.43 -47.93
CA MET A 153 -18.53 14.27 -46.85
C MET A 153 -17.92 15.56 -47.38
N SER A 154 -17.31 15.53 -48.53
CA SER A 154 -16.62 16.66 -49.18
C SER A 154 -17.53 17.50 -50.10
N ASP A 155 -18.82 17.13 -50.28
CA ASP A 155 -19.78 17.79 -51.15
C ASP A 155 -20.02 19.23 -50.64
N PRO A 156 -19.73 20.27 -51.47
CA PRO A 156 -19.94 21.65 -51.09
C PRO A 156 -21.41 22.01 -50.77
N SER A 157 -22.37 21.29 -51.40
CA SER A 157 -23.78 21.50 -51.16
C SER A 157 -24.22 21.01 -49.76
N LEU A 158 -23.39 20.17 -49.12
CA LEU A 158 -23.59 19.61 -47.80
C LEU A 158 -22.51 20.08 -46.81
N ALA A 159 -21.81 21.19 -47.13
CA ALA A 159 -20.71 21.70 -46.27
C ALA A 159 -21.20 22.17 -44.89
N ASP A 160 -22.44 22.68 -44.83
CA ASP A 160 -23.09 23.15 -43.59
C ASP A 160 -24.47 22.49 -43.48
N ILE A 161 -24.68 21.62 -42.50
CA ILE A 161 -25.90 20.81 -42.33
C ILE A 161 -26.62 21.27 -41.05
N ARG A 162 -27.12 22.48 -41.02
CA ARG A 162 -27.82 23.04 -39.85
C ARG A 162 -29.34 22.87 -39.91
N ARG A 163 -29.90 22.86 -41.12
CA ARG A 163 -31.35 22.78 -41.29
C ARG A 163 -31.82 21.33 -41.35
N LYS A 164 -33.04 21.08 -40.88
CA LYS A 164 -33.64 19.74 -40.92
C LYS A 164 -33.67 19.16 -42.32
N GLN A 165 -33.95 19.99 -43.32
CA GLN A 165 -33.97 19.58 -44.75
C GLN A 165 -32.58 19.12 -45.22
N ASP A 166 -31.50 19.76 -44.77
CA ASP A 166 -30.16 19.39 -45.17
C ASP A 166 -29.75 18.05 -44.54
N LYS A 167 -30.19 17.78 -43.30
CA LYS A 167 -29.99 16.50 -42.63
C LYS A 167 -30.75 15.36 -43.31
N GLU A 168 -31.98 15.61 -43.75
CA GLU A 168 -32.78 14.67 -44.54
C GLU A 168 -32.11 14.41 -45.89
N ARG A 169 -31.64 15.45 -46.60
CA ARG A 169 -30.88 15.32 -47.85
C ARG A 169 -29.58 14.51 -47.64
N PHE A 170 -28.87 14.77 -46.60
CA PHE A 170 -27.64 14.02 -46.28
C PHE A 170 -27.96 12.54 -46.05
N THR A 171 -29.00 12.22 -45.29
CA THR A 171 -29.42 10.86 -45.03
C THR A 171 -29.93 10.16 -46.30
N GLN A 172 -30.69 10.85 -47.15
CA GLN A 172 -31.12 10.33 -48.43
C GLN A 172 -29.94 10.10 -49.41
N ALA A 173 -28.95 11.00 -49.42
CA ALA A 173 -27.76 10.86 -50.25
C ALA A 173 -26.89 9.66 -49.80
N LEU A 174 -26.79 9.36 -48.50
CA LEU A 174 -26.14 8.16 -48.00
C LEU A 174 -26.84 6.89 -48.53
N LEU A 175 -28.16 6.86 -48.40
CA LEU A 175 -28.96 5.70 -48.84
C LEU A 175 -28.88 5.51 -50.36
N SER A 176 -29.04 6.57 -51.14
CA SER A 176 -29.01 6.52 -52.60
C SER A 176 -27.67 6.09 -53.17
N ARG A 177 -26.57 6.40 -52.49
CA ARG A 177 -25.21 5.99 -52.86
C ARG A 177 -24.83 4.61 -52.29
N GLY A 178 -25.72 3.93 -51.54
CA GLY A 178 -25.46 2.63 -50.96
C GLY A 178 -24.43 2.62 -49.86
N ILE A 179 -24.26 3.75 -49.14
CA ILE A 179 -23.33 3.86 -48.01
C ILE A 179 -24.04 3.34 -46.75
N LEU A 180 -23.73 2.09 -46.38
CA LEU A 180 -24.44 1.37 -45.32
C LEU A 180 -23.59 1.06 -44.09
N ASN A 181 -22.22 1.03 -44.27
CA ASN A 181 -21.32 0.65 -43.22
C ASN A 181 -20.76 1.85 -42.43
N ILE A 182 -21.63 2.84 -42.20
CA ILE A 182 -21.40 3.98 -41.32
C ILE A 182 -22.56 4.14 -40.34
N SER A 183 -22.26 4.68 -39.16
CA SER A 183 -23.25 5.17 -38.21
C SER A 183 -22.89 6.58 -37.80
N PHE A 184 -23.89 7.45 -37.66
CA PHE A 184 -23.66 8.86 -37.30
C PHE A 184 -24.82 9.41 -36.49
N ILE A 185 -24.58 10.45 -35.70
CA ILE A 185 -25.58 11.13 -34.88
C ILE A 185 -25.44 12.63 -35.07
N PHE A 186 -26.54 13.29 -35.40
CA PHE A 186 -26.64 14.75 -35.38
C PHE A 186 -26.86 15.25 -33.93
N ASN A 187 -26.47 16.49 -33.68
CA ASN A 187 -26.66 17.11 -32.37
C ASN A 187 -28.08 17.07 -31.85
N GLU A 188 -29.08 17.32 -32.70
CA GLU A 188 -30.53 17.25 -32.36
C GLU A 188 -31.04 15.84 -32.07
N GLU A 189 -30.36 14.81 -32.56
CA GLU A 189 -30.69 13.39 -32.33
C GLU A 189 -30.12 12.89 -31.02
N LEU A 190 -29.24 13.67 -30.40
CA LEU A 190 -28.73 13.34 -29.07
C LEU A 190 -29.89 13.47 -28.07
N LEU A 191 -30.04 12.46 -27.24
CA LEU A 191 -31.01 12.49 -26.15
C LEU A 191 -30.80 13.74 -25.28
N ALA A 192 -31.90 14.33 -24.85
CA ALA A 192 -31.89 15.53 -24.01
C ALA A 192 -30.90 15.37 -22.82
N PRO A 193 -30.23 16.42 -22.41
CA PRO A 193 -29.32 16.36 -21.29
C PRO A 193 -30.13 16.05 -20.02
N ASP A 194 -30.06 14.81 -19.61
CA ASP A 194 -30.47 14.37 -18.30
C ASP A 194 -29.25 14.49 -17.38
N ARG A 195 -29.35 15.20 -16.27
CA ARG A 195 -28.22 15.43 -15.34
C ARG A 195 -27.59 14.13 -14.84
N GLU A 196 -28.34 13.05 -14.92
CA GLU A 196 -28.00 11.75 -14.35
C GLU A 196 -27.46 10.76 -15.39
N MET A 197 -27.58 11.06 -16.71
CA MET A 197 -27.11 10.17 -17.78
C MET A 197 -25.74 10.60 -18.29
N PRO A 198 -24.68 9.77 -18.16
CA PRO A 198 -23.40 10.04 -18.78
C PRO A 198 -23.54 10.33 -20.27
N TRP A 199 -22.81 11.34 -20.75
CA TRP A 199 -22.89 11.79 -22.15
C TRP A 199 -22.61 10.63 -23.13
N ARG A 200 -21.67 9.74 -22.85
CA ARG A 200 -21.38 8.57 -23.69
C ARG A 200 -22.56 7.61 -23.82
N ALA A 201 -23.24 7.35 -22.72
CA ALA A 201 -24.45 6.52 -22.74
C ALA A 201 -25.58 7.17 -23.60
N ARG A 202 -25.74 8.49 -23.53
CA ARG A 202 -26.67 9.23 -24.41
C ARG A 202 -26.32 9.06 -25.90
N VAL A 203 -25.02 9.16 -26.24
CA VAL A 203 -24.52 8.97 -27.61
C VAL A 203 -24.79 7.54 -28.08
N ALA A 204 -24.45 6.54 -27.31
CA ALA A 204 -24.66 5.12 -27.65
C ALA A 204 -26.15 4.80 -27.87
N LEU A 205 -26.98 5.31 -26.97
CA LEU A 205 -28.45 5.14 -27.07
C LEU A 205 -29.07 5.82 -28.30
N SER A 206 -28.64 7.06 -28.55
CA SER A 206 -29.12 7.81 -29.73
C SER A 206 -28.71 7.11 -31.03
N ARG A 207 -27.49 6.55 -31.07
CA ARG A 207 -27.00 5.76 -32.19
C ARG A 207 -27.87 4.52 -32.42
N MET A 208 -28.11 3.74 -31.38
CA MET A 208 -28.92 2.55 -31.46
C MET A 208 -30.37 2.85 -31.91
N ARG A 209 -31.00 3.90 -31.39
CA ARG A 209 -32.31 4.37 -31.84
C ARG A 209 -32.34 4.71 -33.31
N LYS A 210 -31.31 5.39 -33.80
CA LYS A 210 -31.19 5.76 -35.21
C LYS A 210 -31.00 4.53 -36.08
N ASP A 211 -30.05 3.67 -35.73
CA ASP A 211 -29.78 2.44 -36.49
C ASP A 211 -31.05 1.54 -36.58
N LEU A 212 -31.79 1.39 -35.49
CA LEU A 212 -33.05 0.66 -35.48
C LEU A 212 -34.16 1.31 -36.38
N LYS A 213 -34.23 2.65 -36.40
CA LYS A 213 -35.13 3.36 -37.32
C LYS A 213 -34.76 3.19 -38.78
N MET A 214 -33.49 2.97 -39.09
CA MET A 214 -32.97 2.73 -40.42
C MET A 214 -33.23 1.30 -40.93
N VAL A 215 -33.49 0.32 -40.05
CA VAL A 215 -33.72 -1.09 -40.42
C VAL A 215 -34.75 -1.29 -41.52
N PRO A 216 -35.97 -0.67 -41.48
CA PRO A 216 -36.94 -0.85 -42.54
C PRO A 216 -36.46 -0.34 -43.89
N LEU A 217 -35.62 0.71 -43.90
CA LEU A 217 -35.05 1.28 -45.12
C LEU A 217 -33.97 0.33 -45.70
N PHE A 218 -33.14 -0.23 -44.86
CA PHE A 218 -32.11 -1.22 -45.25
C PHE A 218 -32.74 -2.52 -45.75
N GLN A 219 -33.89 -2.95 -45.17
CA GLN A 219 -34.61 -4.15 -45.62
C GLN A 219 -35.04 -4.07 -47.07
N LYS A 220 -35.55 -2.90 -47.49
CA LYS A 220 -35.95 -2.68 -48.90
C LYS A 220 -34.75 -2.79 -49.86
N MET A 221 -33.57 -2.45 -49.41
CA MET A 221 -32.35 -2.46 -50.24
C MET A 221 -31.65 -3.81 -50.28
N MET A 222 -31.59 -4.54 -49.15
CA MET A 222 -30.74 -5.75 -49.02
C MET A 222 -31.52 -7.06 -49.08
N LYS A 223 -32.84 -7.05 -49.23
CA LYS A 223 -33.72 -8.25 -49.26
C LYS A 223 -33.55 -9.20 -48.06
N LEU A 224 -33.09 -8.71 -46.93
CA LEU A 224 -32.89 -9.46 -45.66
C LEU A 224 -34.14 -9.39 -44.79
N GLY A 225 -34.36 -10.41 -43.98
CA GLY A 225 -35.45 -10.43 -42.99
C GLY A 225 -35.23 -9.36 -41.90
N MET A 226 -36.30 -8.72 -41.40
CA MET A 226 -36.22 -7.68 -40.36
C MET A 226 -35.58 -8.21 -39.06
N GLN A 227 -35.81 -9.48 -38.77
CA GLN A 227 -35.33 -10.15 -37.56
C GLN A 227 -33.82 -10.35 -37.60
N ASP A 228 -33.31 -10.81 -38.75
CA ASP A 228 -31.85 -11.02 -38.94
C ASP A 228 -31.09 -9.69 -38.94
N MET A 229 -31.67 -8.62 -39.45
CA MET A 229 -31.04 -7.31 -39.40
C MET A 229 -31.00 -6.72 -37.97
N ARG A 230 -32.07 -6.91 -37.17
CA ARG A 230 -32.08 -6.52 -35.77
C ARG A 230 -31.02 -7.30 -34.98
N MET A 231 -30.95 -8.61 -35.20
CA MET A 231 -29.94 -9.45 -34.53
C MET A 231 -28.52 -9.09 -34.96
N ASN A 232 -28.31 -8.79 -36.23
CA ASN A 232 -26.99 -8.33 -36.69
C ASN A 232 -26.62 -6.96 -36.13
N LEU A 233 -27.56 -6.02 -36.04
CA LEU A 233 -27.35 -4.72 -35.40
C LEU A 233 -27.06 -4.86 -33.89
N LEU A 234 -27.78 -5.77 -33.22
CA LEU A 234 -27.52 -6.08 -31.81
C LEU A 234 -26.14 -6.74 -31.62
N ARG A 235 -25.76 -7.67 -32.51
CA ARG A 235 -24.42 -8.26 -32.51
C ARG A 235 -23.33 -7.22 -32.75
N ASP A 236 -23.53 -6.34 -33.71
CA ASP A 236 -22.59 -5.24 -33.99
C ASP A 236 -22.50 -4.22 -32.85
N ALA A 237 -23.61 -3.96 -32.15
CA ALA A 237 -23.67 -3.09 -31.01
C ALA A 237 -23.13 -3.73 -29.73
N LEU A 238 -23.19 -5.07 -29.62
CA LEU A 238 -22.68 -5.87 -28.49
C LEU A 238 -21.19 -6.18 -28.55
N ARG A 239 -20.46 -5.54 -29.44
CA ARG A 239 -19.00 -5.71 -29.51
C ARG A 239 -18.32 -5.29 -28.20
N PRO A 240 -17.17 -5.89 -27.87
CA PRO A 240 -16.50 -5.70 -26.59
C PRO A 240 -16.38 -4.24 -26.14
N ASN A 241 -16.08 -3.35 -27.07
CA ASN A 241 -15.86 -1.93 -26.80
C ASN A 241 -17.13 -1.11 -26.51
N ARG A 242 -18.33 -1.71 -26.67
CA ARG A 242 -19.63 -1.04 -26.52
C ARG A 242 -20.63 -1.77 -25.62
N GLN A 243 -20.27 -2.92 -25.09
CA GLN A 243 -21.18 -3.74 -24.29
C GLN A 243 -21.79 -3.00 -23.12
N SER A 244 -20.99 -2.17 -22.44
CA SER A 244 -21.42 -1.36 -21.31
C SER A 244 -22.46 -0.30 -21.70
N ASP A 245 -22.18 0.43 -22.77
CA ASP A 245 -23.04 1.53 -23.22
C ASP A 245 -24.37 0.97 -23.73
N LEU A 246 -24.34 -0.20 -24.33
CA LEU A 246 -25.54 -0.87 -24.83
C LEU A 246 -26.39 -1.46 -23.71
N LEU A 247 -25.81 -2.11 -22.71
CA LEU A 247 -26.54 -2.60 -21.54
C LEU A 247 -27.24 -1.46 -20.81
N CYS A 248 -26.58 -0.33 -20.66
CA CYS A 248 -27.17 0.88 -20.11
C CYS A 248 -28.31 1.40 -21.00
N ALA A 249 -28.12 1.35 -22.31
CA ALA A 249 -29.14 1.75 -23.29
C ALA A 249 -30.40 0.87 -23.24
N ILE A 250 -30.22 -0.44 -23.10
CA ILE A 250 -31.35 -1.41 -23.00
C ILE A 250 -32.10 -1.21 -21.69
N LEU A 251 -31.41 -0.98 -20.60
CA LEU A 251 -32.05 -0.70 -19.31
C LEU A 251 -32.94 0.53 -19.33
N ARG A 252 -32.55 1.57 -20.07
CA ARG A 252 -33.27 2.85 -20.13
C ARG A 252 -34.44 2.88 -21.08
N ASN A 253 -34.48 1.95 -22.01
CA ASN A 253 -35.52 1.94 -23.05
C ASN A 253 -36.51 0.78 -22.91
N SER A 254 -37.54 0.98 -22.11
CA SER A 254 -38.73 0.14 -22.15
C SER A 254 -39.44 0.15 -23.54
N ASP A 255 -39.24 1.23 -24.33
CA ASP A 255 -39.84 1.42 -25.65
C ASP A 255 -39.20 0.59 -26.80
N LEU A 256 -38.04 -0.02 -26.57
CA LEU A 256 -37.47 -1.01 -27.51
C LEU A 256 -38.23 -2.34 -27.48
N SER A 257 -39.09 -2.52 -26.50
CA SER A 257 -39.84 -3.75 -26.20
C SER A 257 -41.27 -3.76 -26.76
N ALA A 258 -41.60 -3.00 -27.76
CA ALA A 258 -42.94 -2.98 -28.33
C ALA A 258 -43.42 -4.33 -28.96
N THR A 259 -42.72 -5.45 -28.66
CA THR A 259 -43.14 -6.79 -29.10
C THR A 259 -42.83 -7.84 -28.03
N SER A 260 -43.87 -8.32 -27.38
CA SER A 260 -44.01 -9.52 -26.54
C SER A 260 -42.85 -9.90 -25.53
N GLU A 261 -43.22 -10.09 -24.26
CA GLU A 261 -42.34 -10.43 -23.13
C GLU A 261 -41.38 -11.62 -23.38
N SER A 262 -41.77 -12.62 -24.19
CA SER A 262 -40.96 -13.79 -24.50
C SER A 262 -39.75 -13.51 -25.42
N ARG A 263 -39.77 -12.44 -26.22
CA ARG A 263 -38.65 -12.06 -27.10
C ARG A 263 -37.61 -11.21 -26.38
N ASP A 264 -38.01 -10.46 -25.37
CA ASP A 264 -37.11 -9.67 -24.55
C ASP A 264 -36.17 -10.56 -23.72
N GLU A 265 -36.66 -11.70 -23.22
CA GLU A 265 -35.83 -12.66 -22.46
C GLU A 265 -34.73 -13.30 -23.31
N VAL A 266 -35.04 -13.64 -24.58
CA VAL A 266 -34.04 -14.19 -25.50
C VAL A 266 -32.95 -13.17 -25.82
N ILE A 267 -33.32 -11.90 -26.00
CA ILE A 267 -32.36 -10.81 -26.25
C ILE A 267 -31.46 -10.57 -25.03
N GLU A 268 -32.06 -10.57 -23.84
CA GLU A 268 -31.31 -10.42 -22.60
C GLU A 268 -30.32 -11.57 -22.40
N ASP A 269 -30.69 -12.81 -22.67
CA ASP A 269 -29.83 -13.97 -22.57
C ASP A 269 -28.71 -13.95 -23.60
N GLU A 270 -28.97 -13.53 -24.83
CA GLU A 270 -27.92 -13.34 -25.83
C GLU A 270 -26.94 -12.24 -25.44
N ILE A 271 -27.42 -11.11 -24.93
CA ILE A 271 -26.57 -10.00 -24.45
C ILE A 271 -25.64 -10.49 -23.35
N VAL A 272 -26.18 -11.16 -22.35
CA VAL A 272 -25.36 -11.67 -21.22
C VAL A 272 -24.41 -12.78 -21.70
N ALA A 273 -24.82 -13.63 -22.66
CA ALA A 273 -23.96 -14.67 -23.22
C ALA A 273 -22.81 -14.11 -24.06
N PHE A 274 -23.02 -12.99 -24.77
CA PHE A 274 -21.99 -12.34 -25.58
C PHE A 274 -20.98 -11.50 -24.75
N LEU A 275 -21.24 -11.23 -23.47
CA LEU A 275 -20.27 -10.56 -22.60
C LEU A 275 -18.99 -11.41 -22.49
N GLN A 276 -17.93 -11.00 -23.14
CA GLN A 276 -16.64 -11.67 -23.05
C GLN A 276 -16.01 -11.42 -21.66
N LYS A 277 -15.24 -12.39 -21.17
CA LYS A 277 -14.63 -12.35 -19.83
C LYS A 277 -13.88 -11.06 -19.55
N GLN A 278 -13.06 -10.63 -20.49
CA GLN A 278 -12.22 -9.42 -20.36
C GLN A 278 -13.01 -8.11 -20.27
N TYR A 279 -14.27 -8.09 -20.76
CA TYR A 279 -15.12 -6.89 -20.76
C TYR A 279 -16.24 -6.96 -19.74
N LEU A 280 -16.52 -8.13 -19.20
CA LEU A 280 -17.58 -8.37 -18.22
C LEU A 280 -17.44 -7.42 -17.02
N LEU A 281 -16.22 -7.27 -16.50
CA LEU A 281 -15.91 -6.43 -15.35
C LEU A 281 -16.16 -4.94 -15.63
N GLY A 282 -15.64 -4.44 -16.75
CA GLY A 282 -15.85 -3.05 -17.16
C GLY A 282 -17.31 -2.72 -17.40
N THR A 283 -18.00 -3.61 -18.10
CA THR A 283 -19.44 -3.50 -18.39
C THR A 283 -20.25 -3.51 -17.09
N SER A 284 -19.93 -4.39 -16.15
CA SER A 284 -20.63 -4.49 -14.87
C SER A 284 -20.45 -3.23 -14.02
N LYS A 285 -19.25 -2.61 -14.01
CA LYS A 285 -18.99 -1.35 -13.31
C LYS A 285 -19.85 -0.19 -13.86
N ILE A 286 -19.90 -0.07 -15.18
CA ILE A 286 -20.69 0.98 -15.81
C ILE A 286 -22.18 0.73 -15.58
N PHE A 287 -22.62 -0.52 -15.71
CA PHE A 287 -23.98 -0.95 -15.44
C PHE A 287 -24.40 -0.61 -14.00
N LEU A 288 -23.57 -0.93 -13.01
CA LEU A 288 -23.83 -0.59 -11.63
C LEU A 288 -24.04 0.91 -11.43
N ARG A 289 -23.16 1.74 -12.00
CA ARG A 289 -23.26 3.20 -11.92
C ARG A 289 -24.56 3.71 -12.53
N GLU A 290 -24.91 3.22 -13.70
CA GLU A 290 -26.13 3.61 -14.40
C GLU A 290 -27.40 3.18 -13.67
N HIS A 291 -27.40 1.98 -13.11
CA HIS A 291 -28.53 1.48 -12.35
C HIS A 291 -28.77 2.28 -11.07
N LEU A 292 -27.71 2.68 -10.37
CA LEU A 292 -27.80 3.58 -9.22
C LEU A 292 -28.50 4.89 -9.59
N THR A 293 -28.11 5.47 -10.73
CA THR A 293 -28.70 6.71 -11.23
C THR A 293 -30.17 6.54 -11.56
N LEU A 294 -30.55 5.41 -12.16
CA LEU A 294 -31.93 5.14 -12.60
C LEU A 294 -32.88 4.80 -11.43
N LYS A 295 -32.38 4.13 -10.39
CA LYS A 295 -33.16 3.82 -9.18
C LYS A 295 -33.57 5.11 -8.46
N GLN A 296 -32.77 6.17 -8.53
CA GLN A 296 -33.12 7.48 -7.96
C GLN A 296 -34.25 8.18 -8.72
N LEU A 297 -34.47 7.83 -9.99
CA LEU A 297 -35.47 8.46 -10.86
C LEU A 297 -36.91 7.91 -10.73
N LYS A 298 -37.17 6.94 -9.83
CA LYS A 298 -38.51 6.32 -9.61
C LYS A 298 -39.26 6.00 -10.89
N ARG A 299 -38.71 5.15 -11.76
CA ARG A 299 -39.40 4.64 -12.94
C ARG A 299 -40.25 3.43 -12.57
N GLY A 300 -41.38 3.24 -13.28
CA GLY A 300 -42.43 2.30 -12.89
C GLY A 300 -42.04 0.82 -12.84
N ASP A 301 -42.88 -0.01 -12.26
CA ASP A 301 -42.69 -1.43 -11.90
C ASP A 301 -42.13 -2.34 -13.02
N ALA A 302 -42.41 -2.06 -14.27
CA ALA A 302 -41.92 -2.84 -15.41
C ALA A 302 -40.41 -2.66 -15.62
N PHE A 303 -39.90 -1.44 -15.38
CA PHE A 303 -38.48 -1.14 -15.46
C PHE A 303 -37.71 -1.83 -14.33
N GLU A 304 -38.22 -1.79 -13.10
CA GLU A 304 -37.60 -2.43 -11.94
C GLU A 304 -37.48 -3.94 -12.15
N LYS A 305 -38.57 -4.61 -12.60
CA LYS A 305 -38.55 -6.06 -12.89
C LYS A 305 -37.52 -6.45 -13.96
N LYS A 306 -37.37 -5.64 -15.00
CA LYS A 306 -36.41 -5.90 -16.09
C LYS A 306 -34.98 -5.69 -15.62
N SER A 307 -34.75 -4.63 -14.88
CA SER A 307 -33.47 -4.32 -14.28
C SER A 307 -33.00 -5.42 -13.31
N ASP A 308 -33.88 -5.87 -12.43
CA ASP A 308 -33.59 -6.94 -11.46
C ASP A 308 -33.24 -8.26 -12.16
N ARG A 309 -33.91 -8.61 -13.25
CA ARG A 309 -33.57 -9.80 -14.06
C ARG A 309 -32.16 -9.70 -14.64
N LEU A 310 -31.82 -8.59 -15.26
CA LEU A 310 -30.48 -8.37 -15.83
C LEU A 310 -29.38 -8.40 -14.77
N VAL A 311 -29.62 -7.75 -13.63
CA VAL A 311 -28.69 -7.78 -12.49
C VAL A 311 -28.46 -9.21 -12.01
N LYS A 312 -29.51 -10.01 -11.85
CA LYS A 312 -29.39 -11.43 -11.44
C LYS A 312 -28.62 -12.26 -12.45
N LYS A 313 -28.85 -12.07 -13.74
CA LYS A 313 -28.11 -12.79 -14.80
C LYS A 313 -26.62 -12.41 -14.83
N ILE A 314 -26.30 -11.11 -14.72
CA ILE A 314 -24.93 -10.62 -14.67
C ILE A 314 -24.21 -11.13 -13.40
N SER A 315 -24.87 -11.06 -12.24
CA SER A 315 -24.30 -11.55 -10.98
C SER A 315 -24.07 -13.05 -10.99
N HIS A 316 -25.00 -13.84 -11.56
CA HIS A 316 -24.80 -15.27 -11.72
C HIS A 316 -23.57 -15.58 -12.58
N ARG A 317 -23.35 -14.82 -13.64
CA ARG A 317 -22.17 -14.98 -14.50
C ARG A 317 -20.89 -14.54 -13.80
N LEU A 318 -20.89 -13.40 -13.11
CA LEU A 318 -19.76 -12.94 -12.29
C LEU A 318 -19.37 -13.96 -11.22
N ARG A 319 -20.36 -14.64 -10.60
CA ARG A 319 -20.12 -15.72 -9.65
C ARG A 319 -19.33 -16.88 -10.28
N GLY A 320 -19.62 -17.22 -11.54
CA GLY A 320 -18.94 -18.29 -12.28
C GLY A 320 -17.49 -17.96 -12.67
N GLU A 321 -17.11 -16.69 -12.72
CA GLU A 321 -15.77 -16.27 -13.13
C GLU A 321 -14.69 -16.52 -12.07
N GLY A 322 -15.01 -16.49 -10.78
CA GLY A 322 -14.09 -16.80 -9.67
C GLY A 322 -12.86 -15.86 -9.54
N THR A 323 -12.90 -14.68 -10.17
CA THR A 323 -11.81 -13.70 -10.09
C THR A 323 -12.02 -12.71 -8.95
N LYS A 324 -10.93 -12.14 -8.41
CA LYS A 324 -11.03 -11.13 -7.33
C LYS A 324 -11.82 -9.89 -7.76
N GLU A 325 -11.67 -9.47 -9.02
CA GLU A 325 -12.40 -8.33 -9.56
C GLU A 325 -13.90 -8.62 -9.67
N ALA A 326 -14.30 -9.85 -10.05
CA ALA A 326 -15.68 -10.27 -10.05
C ALA A 326 -16.29 -10.27 -8.64
N GLU A 327 -15.54 -10.70 -7.63
CA GLU A 327 -15.98 -10.63 -6.23
C GLU A 327 -16.17 -9.19 -5.75
N ILE A 328 -15.29 -8.25 -6.12
CA ILE A 328 -15.45 -6.83 -5.81
C ILE A 328 -16.75 -6.28 -6.40
N LEU A 329 -17.06 -6.61 -7.66
CA LEU A 329 -18.28 -6.17 -8.30
C LEU A 329 -19.54 -6.78 -7.67
N LEU A 330 -19.51 -8.07 -7.34
CA LEU A 330 -20.61 -8.72 -6.62
C LEU A 330 -20.83 -8.07 -5.23
N GLU A 331 -19.76 -7.70 -4.53
CA GLU A 331 -19.85 -6.96 -3.28
C GLU A 331 -20.49 -5.59 -3.49
N GLU A 332 -20.12 -4.86 -4.55
CA GLU A 332 -20.74 -3.57 -4.89
C GLU A 332 -22.22 -3.72 -5.25
N PHE A 333 -22.62 -4.73 -6.03
CA PHE A 333 -24.01 -5.04 -6.30
C PHE A 333 -24.80 -5.31 -5.01
N PHE A 334 -24.22 -6.06 -4.09
CA PHE A 334 -24.85 -6.37 -2.81
C PHE A 334 -24.98 -5.12 -1.92
N ARG A 335 -23.92 -4.32 -1.78
CA ARG A 335 -23.91 -3.09 -0.96
C ARG A 335 -24.95 -2.07 -1.45
N ASN A 336 -25.21 -2.06 -2.76
CA ASN A 336 -26.22 -1.23 -3.38
C ASN A 336 -27.62 -1.87 -3.43
N GLN A 337 -27.82 -3.02 -2.77
CA GLN A 337 -29.10 -3.73 -2.63
C GLN A 337 -29.69 -4.22 -3.97
N PHE A 338 -28.86 -4.58 -4.94
CA PHE A 338 -29.29 -5.13 -6.22
C PHE A 338 -29.40 -6.64 -6.24
N ILE A 339 -28.63 -7.30 -5.37
CA ILE A 339 -28.64 -8.74 -5.18
C ILE A 339 -28.72 -9.07 -3.70
N ASP A 340 -29.24 -10.24 -3.40
CA ASP A 340 -29.36 -10.75 -2.05
C ASP A 340 -28.10 -11.48 -1.57
N LEU A 341 -28.02 -11.74 -0.26
CA LEU A 341 -26.91 -12.47 0.34
C LEU A 341 -26.72 -13.87 -0.27
N GLU A 342 -27.78 -14.47 -0.78
CA GLU A 342 -27.78 -15.79 -1.40
C GLU A 342 -27.18 -15.79 -2.81
N ASP A 343 -27.18 -14.65 -3.46
CA ASP A 343 -26.61 -14.47 -4.78
C ASP A 343 -25.09 -14.28 -4.78
N LEU A 344 -24.48 -14.19 -3.60
CA LEU A 344 -23.03 -14.03 -3.43
C LEU A 344 -22.30 -15.37 -3.47
N THR A 345 -20.98 -15.33 -3.76
CA THR A 345 -20.10 -16.49 -3.58
C THR A 345 -20.01 -16.84 -2.09
N PRO A 346 -19.78 -18.11 -1.72
CA PRO A 346 -19.62 -18.51 -0.31
C PRO A 346 -18.54 -17.71 0.42
N THR A 347 -17.43 -17.40 -0.25
CA THR A 347 -16.32 -16.59 0.26
C THR A 347 -16.79 -15.17 0.58
N LEU A 348 -17.46 -14.52 -0.34
CA LEU A 348 -17.95 -13.17 -0.19
C LEU A 348 -19.09 -13.08 0.85
N LYS A 349 -19.98 -14.08 0.86
CA LYS A 349 -21.04 -14.19 1.86
C LYS A 349 -20.46 -14.24 3.27
N ASN A 350 -19.45 -15.10 3.49
CA ASN A 350 -18.77 -15.20 4.78
C ASN A 350 -18.08 -13.88 5.17
N LYS A 351 -17.42 -13.23 4.21
CA LYS A 351 -16.79 -11.91 4.42
C LYS A 351 -17.82 -10.88 4.89
N ILE A 352 -18.94 -10.74 4.19
CA ILE A 352 -19.98 -9.75 4.51
C ILE A 352 -20.65 -10.05 5.86
N LEU A 353 -20.93 -11.32 6.15
CA LEU A 353 -21.45 -11.72 7.46
C LEU A 353 -20.47 -11.38 8.58
N LEU A 354 -19.19 -11.56 8.34
CA LEU A 354 -18.12 -11.19 9.27
C LEU A 354 -18.05 -9.67 9.48
N GLU A 355 -18.12 -8.89 8.40
CA GLU A 355 -18.15 -7.43 8.48
C GLU A 355 -19.36 -6.94 9.31
N ARG A 356 -20.56 -7.47 9.04
CA ARG A 356 -21.78 -7.14 9.79
C ARG A 356 -21.68 -7.55 11.27
N LEU A 357 -21.10 -8.71 11.56
CA LEU A 357 -20.86 -9.15 12.93
C LEU A 357 -19.89 -8.21 13.64
N THR A 358 -18.83 -7.79 12.94
CA THR A 358 -17.83 -6.84 13.47
C THR A 358 -18.46 -5.48 13.73
N ASP A 359 -19.28 -4.96 12.81
CA ASP A 359 -20.00 -3.69 13.00
C ASP A 359 -20.94 -3.75 14.20
N LYS A 360 -21.67 -4.86 14.35
CA LYS A 360 -22.53 -5.10 15.51
C LYS A 360 -21.72 -5.16 16.81
N PHE A 361 -20.57 -5.82 16.81
CA PHE A 361 -19.66 -5.86 17.94
C PHE A 361 -19.16 -4.46 18.30
N LEU A 362 -18.67 -3.68 17.33
CA LEU A 362 -18.17 -2.33 17.57
C LEU A 362 -19.25 -1.37 18.07
N SER A 363 -20.51 -1.56 17.63
CA SER A 363 -21.65 -0.74 18.11
C SER A 363 -22.09 -1.10 19.52
N TYR A 364 -21.88 -2.33 19.97
CA TYR A 364 -22.36 -2.84 21.25
C TYR A 364 -21.28 -3.61 22.02
N THR A 365 -20.05 -3.13 21.99
CA THR A 365 -18.85 -3.82 22.49
C THR A 365 -19.05 -4.34 23.92
N ASP A 366 -19.47 -3.49 24.87
CA ASP A 366 -19.64 -3.87 26.28
C ASP A 366 -20.70 -4.95 26.47
N ARG A 367 -21.75 -4.94 25.66
CA ARG A 367 -22.81 -5.97 25.73
C ARG A 367 -22.29 -7.35 25.35
N PHE A 368 -21.37 -7.44 24.37
CA PHE A 368 -20.77 -8.75 24.02
C PHE A 368 -19.89 -9.29 25.16
N PHE A 369 -19.11 -8.43 25.81
CA PHE A 369 -18.31 -8.85 26.98
C PHE A 369 -19.19 -9.26 28.15
N LEU A 370 -20.25 -8.50 28.44
CA LEU A 370 -21.20 -8.85 29.48
C LEU A 370 -21.89 -10.20 29.19
N GLN A 371 -22.30 -10.43 27.94
CA GLN A 371 -22.89 -11.71 27.52
C GLN A 371 -21.93 -12.90 27.68
N LEU A 372 -20.62 -12.68 27.50
CA LEU A 372 -19.61 -13.71 27.74
C LEU A 372 -19.44 -13.99 29.24
N ASP A 373 -19.32 -12.91 30.04
CA ASP A 373 -19.09 -13.00 31.49
C ASP A 373 -20.30 -13.61 32.23
N GLU A 374 -21.54 -13.36 31.79
CA GLU A 374 -22.79 -13.86 32.37
C GLU A 374 -23.28 -15.18 31.76
N ALA A 375 -22.54 -15.77 30.80
CA ALA A 375 -22.98 -16.97 30.10
C ALA A 375 -22.97 -18.21 31.04
N ILE A 376 -24.17 -18.67 31.43
CA ILE A 376 -24.38 -19.89 32.22
C ILE A 376 -24.40 -21.11 31.29
N GLU A 377 -24.97 -20.99 30.11
CA GLU A 377 -25.08 -22.08 29.11
C GLU A 377 -23.82 -22.16 28.25
N LYS A 378 -23.38 -23.41 27.99
CA LYS A 378 -22.20 -23.70 27.16
C LYS A 378 -22.34 -23.13 25.77
N GLU A 379 -23.49 -23.32 25.14
CA GLU A 379 -23.78 -22.88 23.76
C GLU A 379 -23.71 -21.34 23.64
N ARG A 380 -24.21 -20.64 24.66
CA ARG A 380 -24.18 -19.18 24.71
C ARG A 380 -22.74 -18.66 24.87
N PHE A 381 -21.96 -19.24 25.77
CA PHE A 381 -20.55 -18.89 25.92
C PHE A 381 -19.77 -19.15 24.62
N LEU A 382 -19.94 -20.36 24.07
CA LEU A 382 -19.24 -20.76 22.85
C LEU A 382 -19.62 -19.88 21.65
N GLY A 383 -20.90 -19.53 21.52
CA GLY A 383 -21.39 -18.64 20.46
C GLY A 383 -20.73 -17.25 20.49
N VAL A 384 -20.59 -16.64 21.67
CA VAL A 384 -19.93 -15.35 21.82
C VAL A 384 -18.41 -15.48 21.64
N ALA A 385 -17.78 -16.49 22.25
CA ALA A 385 -16.33 -16.68 22.17
C ALA A 385 -15.87 -17.00 20.74
N LEU A 386 -16.60 -17.84 19.99
CA LEU A 386 -16.35 -18.09 18.57
C LEU A 386 -16.57 -16.83 17.71
N SER A 387 -17.57 -16.01 18.07
CA SER A 387 -17.77 -14.72 17.40
C SER A 387 -16.55 -13.82 17.57
N PHE A 388 -15.96 -13.77 18.76
CA PHE A 388 -14.72 -13.05 19.03
C PHE A 388 -13.57 -13.57 18.16
N ALA A 389 -13.36 -14.88 18.10
CA ALA A 389 -12.32 -15.47 17.28
C ALA A 389 -12.49 -15.11 15.79
N LYS A 390 -13.72 -15.14 15.28
CA LYS A 390 -14.04 -14.83 13.89
C LYS A 390 -13.82 -13.36 13.52
N ILE A 391 -14.12 -12.41 14.44
CA ILE A 391 -14.02 -10.97 14.13
C ILE A 391 -12.59 -10.41 14.26
N ILE A 392 -11.68 -11.07 14.97
CA ILE A 392 -10.30 -10.59 15.16
C ILE A 392 -9.60 -10.27 13.84
N PRO A 393 -9.62 -11.12 12.80
CA PRO A 393 -9.02 -10.77 11.50
C PRO A 393 -9.57 -9.47 10.91
N GLU A 394 -10.87 -9.24 11.03
CA GLU A 394 -11.50 -8.03 10.52
C GLU A 394 -11.16 -6.80 11.39
N LEU A 395 -11.05 -6.97 12.70
CA LEU A 395 -10.57 -5.91 13.61
C LEU A 395 -9.12 -5.52 13.29
N ILE A 396 -8.26 -6.49 12.92
CA ILE A 396 -6.87 -6.22 12.45
C ILE A 396 -6.89 -5.40 11.16
N ARG A 397 -7.75 -5.73 10.18
CA ARG A 397 -7.87 -4.98 8.93
C ARG A 397 -8.30 -3.53 9.16
N ARG A 398 -9.16 -3.30 10.17
CA ARG A 398 -9.69 -1.99 10.57
C ARG A 398 -8.82 -1.26 11.60
N ASP A 399 -7.65 -1.79 11.94
CA ASP A 399 -6.71 -1.25 12.94
C ASP A 399 -7.32 -1.03 14.35
N ARG A 400 -8.27 -1.90 14.74
CA ARG A 400 -8.98 -1.86 16.02
C ARG A 400 -8.26 -2.68 17.09
N TYR A 401 -7.01 -2.36 17.38
CA TYR A 401 -6.12 -3.08 18.30
C TYR A 401 -6.58 -3.10 19.76
N PRO A 402 -7.14 -2.01 20.34
CA PRO A 402 -7.63 -2.03 21.71
C PRO A 402 -8.73 -3.06 21.94
N GLU A 403 -9.63 -3.23 20.98
CA GLU A 403 -10.72 -4.20 21.07
C GLU A 403 -10.19 -5.64 20.98
N ILE A 404 -9.18 -5.87 20.14
CA ILE A 404 -8.52 -7.17 20.04
C ILE A 404 -7.85 -7.53 21.38
N LEU A 405 -7.11 -6.59 21.95
CA LEU A 405 -6.45 -6.79 23.23
C LEU A 405 -7.47 -7.12 24.32
N ARG A 406 -8.57 -6.37 24.40
CA ARG A 406 -9.65 -6.60 25.37
C ARG A 406 -10.29 -7.98 25.20
N ILE A 407 -10.50 -8.46 23.97
CA ILE A 407 -10.98 -9.81 23.69
C ILE A 407 -10.03 -10.86 24.26
N LEU A 408 -8.74 -10.75 23.91
CA LEU A 408 -7.74 -11.73 24.38
C LEU A 408 -7.58 -11.72 25.89
N GLU A 409 -7.52 -10.54 26.51
CA GLU A 409 -7.45 -10.40 27.98
C GLU A 409 -8.67 -10.97 28.67
N THR A 410 -9.88 -10.76 28.13
CA THR A 410 -11.10 -11.33 28.69
C THR A 410 -11.11 -12.85 28.61
N LEU A 411 -10.75 -13.44 27.46
CA LEU A 411 -10.63 -14.88 27.31
C LEU A 411 -9.54 -15.47 28.22
N LYS A 412 -8.39 -14.79 28.36
CA LYS A 412 -7.33 -15.17 29.31
C LYS A 412 -7.79 -15.12 30.75
N ARG A 413 -8.54 -14.10 31.13
CA ARG A 413 -9.14 -14.00 32.47
C ARG A 413 -10.05 -15.19 32.77
N HIS A 414 -10.95 -15.55 31.85
CA HIS A 414 -11.78 -16.75 32.00
C HIS A 414 -10.97 -18.01 32.16
N PHE A 415 -9.88 -18.15 31.42
CA PHE A 415 -8.99 -19.33 31.48
C PHE A 415 -8.22 -19.40 32.80
N HIS A 416 -7.56 -18.30 33.21
CA HIS A 416 -6.69 -18.28 34.41
C HIS A 416 -7.47 -18.31 35.74
N GLU A 417 -8.61 -17.61 35.80
CA GLU A 417 -9.47 -17.63 36.98
C GLU A 417 -10.27 -18.91 37.13
N LYS A 418 -10.02 -19.89 36.25
CA LYS A 418 -10.72 -21.20 36.24
C LYS A 418 -12.25 -21.10 36.34
N ARG A 419 -12.81 -20.11 35.62
CA ARG A 419 -14.25 -19.94 35.52
C ARG A 419 -14.92 -21.15 34.87
N MET A 420 -16.23 -21.24 34.94
CA MET A 420 -17.02 -22.37 34.47
C MET A 420 -16.61 -22.90 33.09
N TRP A 421 -16.25 -22.00 32.16
CA TRP A 421 -15.89 -22.35 30.78
C TRP A 421 -14.40 -22.15 30.46
N ALA A 422 -13.53 -22.26 31.48
CA ALA A 422 -12.08 -22.06 31.34
C ALA A 422 -11.44 -22.87 30.20
N LEU A 423 -11.77 -24.17 30.11
CA LEU A 423 -11.24 -25.04 29.06
C LEU A 423 -11.66 -24.59 27.64
N LEU A 424 -12.90 -24.13 27.51
CA LEU A 424 -13.37 -23.59 26.22
C LEU A 424 -12.67 -22.26 25.86
N ALA A 425 -12.49 -21.37 26.84
CA ALA A 425 -11.74 -20.13 26.64
C ALA A 425 -10.29 -20.41 26.20
N GLY A 426 -9.64 -21.42 26.84
CA GLY A 426 -8.31 -21.86 26.46
C GLY A 426 -8.25 -22.44 25.04
N HIS A 427 -9.24 -23.22 24.64
CA HIS A 427 -9.33 -23.77 23.29
C HIS A 427 -9.53 -22.66 22.23
N ILE A 428 -10.40 -21.69 22.49
CA ILE A 428 -10.61 -20.56 21.60
C ILE A 428 -9.34 -19.69 21.47
N LEU A 429 -8.62 -19.45 22.57
CA LEU A 429 -7.32 -18.76 22.52
C LEU A 429 -6.31 -19.54 21.67
N GLU A 430 -6.35 -20.88 21.77
CA GLU A 430 -5.51 -21.75 20.95
C GLU A 430 -5.84 -21.66 19.46
N GLU A 431 -7.11 -21.68 19.12
CA GLU A 431 -7.62 -21.49 17.75
C GLU A 431 -7.19 -20.14 17.17
N ILE A 432 -7.38 -19.05 17.92
CA ILE A 432 -6.94 -17.70 17.52
C ILE A 432 -5.43 -17.70 17.24
N GLY A 433 -4.65 -18.31 18.10
CA GLY A 433 -3.19 -18.32 17.99
C GLY A 433 -2.61 -19.26 16.92
N LYS A 434 -3.35 -20.31 16.51
CA LYS A 434 -2.96 -21.22 15.42
C LYS A 434 -3.42 -20.75 14.05
N GLY A 435 -4.40 -19.84 13.98
CA GLY A 435 -4.99 -19.35 12.75
C GLY A 435 -4.11 -18.30 12.02
N GLU A 436 -4.74 -17.53 11.17
CA GLU A 436 -4.09 -16.46 10.38
C GLU A 436 -3.71 -15.22 11.19
N VAL A 437 -4.28 -15.07 12.41
CA VAL A 437 -4.13 -13.88 13.25
C VAL A 437 -2.66 -13.49 13.52
N PRO A 438 -1.75 -14.42 13.94
CA PRO A 438 -0.36 -14.06 14.17
C PRO A 438 0.36 -13.55 12.90
N LEU A 439 0.04 -14.10 11.74
CA LEU A 439 0.62 -13.71 10.45
C LEU A 439 0.09 -12.34 10.01
N MET A 440 -1.20 -12.07 10.17
CA MET A 440 -1.79 -10.77 9.89
C MET A 440 -1.21 -9.68 10.80
N LEU A 441 -1.03 -9.98 12.08
CA LEU A 441 -0.36 -9.08 13.02
C LEU A 441 1.09 -8.84 12.63
N GLN A 442 1.82 -9.87 12.19
CA GLN A 442 3.18 -9.75 11.68
C GLN A 442 3.26 -8.81 10.47
N GLU A 443 2.37 -8.96 9.50
CA GLU A 443 2.30 -8.10 8.32
C GLU A 443 2.03 -6.64 8.70
N LYS A 444 1.03 -6.40 9.56
CA LYS A 444 0.70 -5.07 10.08
C LYS A 444 1.84 -4.48 10.92
N PHE A 445 2.57 -5.31 11.64
CA PHE A 445 3.71 -4.89 12.43
C PHE A 445 4.89 -4.44 11.56
N LEU A 446 5.16 -5.14 10.46
CA LEU A 446 6.23 -4.81 9.52
C LEU A 446 5.89 -3.55 8.69
N SER A 447 4.66 -3.45 8.18
CA SER A 447 4.21 -2.36 7.31
C SER A 447 3.71 -1.13 8.08
N GLY A 448 3.38 -1.27 9.37
CA GLY A 448 2.71 -0.25 10.18
C GLY A 448 3.62 0.89 10.64
N LYS A 449 2.99 1.99 11.04
CA LYS A 449 3.64 3.12 11.71
C LYS A 449 4.04 2.75 13.15
N LYS A 450 4.77 3.65 13.81
CA LYS A 450 5.22 3.45 15.20
C LYS A 450 4.06 3.18 16.17
N GLU A 451 2.97 3.92 16.03
CA GLU A 451 1.78 3.80 16.88
C GLU A 451 1.12 2.43 16.72
N THR A 452 1.02 1.95 15.49
CA THR A 452 0.51 0.61 15.16
C THR A 452 1.34 -0.48 15.82
N ARG A 453 2.67 -0.40 15.74
CA ARG A 453 3.57 -1.37 16.36
C ARG A 453 3.42 -1.40 17.88
N ILE A 454 3.36 -0.23 18.51
CA ILE A 454 3.17 -0.11 19.96
C ILE A 454 1.84 -0.76 20.38
N ALA A 455 0.78 -0.56 19.60
CA ALA A 455 -0.54 -1.15 19.90
C ALA A 455 -0.57 -2.69 19.70
N ILE A 456 0.24 -3.24 18.80
CA ILE A 456 0.31 -4.69 18.54
C ILE A 456 1.17 -5.42 19.57
N VAL A 457 2.17 -4.78 20.18
CA VAL A 457 3.05 -5.41 21.18
C VAL A 457 2.29 -6.14 22.29
N PRO A 458 1.32 -5.53 22.99
CA PRO A 458 0.56 -6.23 24.05
C PRO A 458 -0.34 -7.35 23.51
N ILE A 459 -0.75 -7.26 22.23
CA ILE A 459 -1.52 -8.33 21.59
C ILE A 459 -0.64 -9.56 21.39
N PHE A 460 0.59 -9.39 20.90
CA PHE A 460 1.55 -10.48 20.82
C PHE A 460 1.85 -11.09 22.19
N ALA A 461 2.02 -10.26 23.21
CA ALA A 461 2.20 -10.73 24.58
C ALA A 461 1.01 -11.55 25.08
N SER A 462 -0.21 -11.19 24.68
CA SER A 462 -1.42 -11.91 25.02
C SER A 462 -1.57 -13.26 24.29
N LEU A 463 -0.97 -13.39 23.08
CA LEU A 463 -0.93 -14.63 22.33
C LEU A 463 0.13 -15.63 22.83
N GLU A 464 1.06 -15.19 23.70
CA GLU A 464 2.09 -16.01 24.37
C GLU A 464 2.95 -16.81 23.39
N VAL A 465 3.06 -18.15 23.62
CA VAL A 465 3.87 -19.06 22.79
C VAL A 465 3.62 -18.91 21.29
N ARG A 466 2.39 -18.62 20.92
CA ARG A 466 1.94 -18.58 19.52
C ARG A 466 2.47 -17.34 18.77
N ALA A 467 2.82 -16.30 19.50
CA ALA A 467 3.44 -15.09 18.94
C ALA A 467 4.96 -15.22 18.70
N ILE A 468 5.60 -16.22 19.31
CA ILE A 468 7.07 -16.36 19.25
C ILE A 468 7.57 -16.60 17.82
N PRO A 469 7.02 -17.55 17.01
CA PRO A 469 7.49 -17.77 15.65
C PRO A 469 7.41 -16.52 14.73
N PRO A 470 6.29 -15.77 14.66
CA PRO A 470 6.24 -14.53 13.87
C PRO A 470 7.21 -13.47 14.41
N LEU A 471 7.38 -13.32 15.72
CA LEU A 471 8.33 -12.38 16.29
C LEU A 471 9.78 -12.74 15.95
N LEU A 472 10.16 -14.02 16.01
CA LEU A 472 11.46 -14.50 15.54
C LEU A 472 11.68 -14.26 14.05
N THR A 473 10.63 -14.46 13.24
CA THR A 473 10.69 -14.13 11.81
C THR A 473 10.94 -12.65 11.59
N ILE A 474 10.27 -11.77 12.33
CA ILE A 474 10.52 -10.32 12.29
C ILE A 474 11.99 -10.00 12.63
N LEU A 475 12.54 -10.59 13.70
CA LEU A 475 13.94 -10.37 14.08
C LEU A 475 14.94 -10.86 13.03
N LYS A 476 14.61 -11.94 12.30
CA LYS A 476 15.48 -12.51 11.25
C LYS A 476 15.41 -11.72 9.94
N THR A 477 14.27 -11.13 9.61
CA THR A 477 14.02 -10.52 8.29
C THR A 477 14.12 -9.00 8.29
N SER A 478 13.78 -8.32 9.38
CA SER A 478 13.75 -6.86 9.43
C SER A 478 15.13 -6.25 9.65
N GLN A 479 15.49 -5.24 8.85
CA GLN A 479 16.66 -4.41 9.02
C GLN A 479 16.37 -3.14 9.85
N ASP A 480 15.10 -2.80 10.06
CA ASP A 480 14.69 -1.62 10.83
C ASP A 480 14.90 -1.86 12.33
N GLN A 481 15.77 -1.05 12.95
CA GLN A 481 16.07 -1.15 14.38
C GLN A 481 14.85 -0.92 15.27
N TRP A 482 13.91 -0.06 14.87
CA TRP A 482 12.69 0.21 15.63
C TRP A 482 11.72 -0.95 15.60
N VAL A 483 11.59 -1.60 14.44
CA VAL A 483 10.79 -2.82 14.28
C VAL A 483 11.38 -3.93 15.19
N ARG A 484 12.69 -4.15 15.11
CA ARG A 484 13.40 -5.16 15.93
C ARG A 484 13.25 -4.86 17.42
N LYS A 485 13.39 -3.58 17.83
CA LYS A 485 13.22 -3.16 19.23
C LYS A 485 11.82 -3.48 19.75
N ASN A 486 10.76 -3.16 18.99
CA ASN A 486 9.39 -3.46 19.40
C ASN A 486 9.10 -4.97 19.42
N ALA A 487 9.70 -5.75 18.51
CA ALA A 487 9.60 -7.21 18.54
C ALA A 487 10.27 -7.81 19.80
N CYS A 488 11.43 -7.27 20.17
CA CYS A 488 12.08 -7.63 21.45
C CYS A 488 11.20 -7.27 22.65
N GLU A 489 10.56 -6.10 22.65
CA GLU A 489 9.64 -5.68 23.70
C GLU A 489 8.48 -6.66 23.86
N ALA A 490 7.88 -7.09 22.72
CA ALA A 490 6.83 -8.11 22.74
C ALA A 490 7.34 -9.46 23.36
N LEU A 491 8.54 -9.91 22.99
CA LEU A 491 9.13 -11.14 23.55
C LEU A 491 9.43 -11.00 25.05
N ILE A 492 9.86 -9.82 25.50
CA ILE A 492 10.06 -9.55 26.94
C ILE A 492 8.74 -9.62 27.68
N GLN A 493 7.66 -9.04 27.14
CA GLN A 493 6.33 -9.08 27.74
C GLN A 493 5.72 -10.49 27.77
N ILE A 494 6.04 -11.37 26.80
CA ILE A 494 5.69 -12.80 26.84
C ILE A 494 6.36 -13.49 28.04
N GLY A 495 7.57 -13.08 28.38
CA GLY A 495 8.26 -13.52 29.59
C GLY A 495 8.90 -14.91 29.51
N PRO A 496 8.87 -15.70 30.64
CA PRO A 496 9.61 -16.97 30.76
C PRO A 496 9.32 -17.98 29.68
N VAL A 497 8.11 -17.99 29.14
CA VAL A 497 7.70 -18.90 28.07
C VAL A 497 8.50 -18.64 26.79
N ALA A 498 8.83 -17.39 26.50
CA ALA A 498 9.66 -17.03 25.37
C ALA A 498 11.12 -17.49 25.56
N ALA A 499 11.63 -17.48 26.80
CA ALA A 499 13.01 -17.85 27.08
C ALA A 499 13.39 -19.26 26.59
N ALA A 500 12.50 -20.25 26.77
CA ALA A 500 12.73 -21.61 26.31
C ALA A 500 12.95 -21.68 24.79
N HIS A 501 12.12 -20.99 24.03
CA HIS A 501 12.19 -20.95 22.56
C HIS A 501 13.41 -20.17 22.07
N LEU A 502 13.74 -19.07 22.73
CA LEU A 502 14.90 -18.23 22.40
C LEU A 502 16.22 -18.97 22.68
N LEU A 503 16.32 -19.74 23.78
CA LEU A 503 17.46 -20.59 24.06
C LEU A 503 17.64 -21.69 23.02
N LYS A 504 16.54 -22.31 22.58
CA LYS A 504 16.57 -23.29 21.50
C LYS A 504 17.03 -22.66 20.20
N GLU A 505 16.58 -21.45 19.88
CA GLU A 505 17.00 -20.71 18.68
C GLU A 505 18.51 -20.42 18.69
N LEU A 506 19.08 -20.02 19.84
CA LEU A 506 20.52 -19.80 19.99
C LEU A 506 21.36 -21.07 19.83
N SER A 507 20.77 -22.26 20.07
CA SER A 507 21.45 -23.54 19.87
C SER A 507 21.58 -23.92 18.39
N VAL A 508 20.70 -23.40 17.51
CA VAL A 508 20.73 -23.62 16.07
C VAL A 508 21.63 -22.54 15.45
N GLN A 509 22.88 -22.87 15.15
CA GLN A 509 24.00 -21.97 14.75
C GLN A 509 23.81 -21.15 13.45
N GLN A 510 22.58 -20.84 13.01
CA GLN A 510 22.27 -20.18 11.74
C GLN A 510 21.67 -18.76 11.89
N THR A 511 21.80 -18.14 13.05
CA THR A 511 21.24 -16.80 13.27
C THR A 511 22.26 -15.71 12.96
N SER A 512 21.78 -14.57 12.40
CA SER A 512 22.64 -13.40 12.17
C SER A 512 23.17 -12.81 13.49
N VAL A 513 24.26 -12.06 13.42
CA VAL A 513 24.86 -11.39 14.59
C VAL A 513 23.83 -10.48 15.26
N GLU A 514 23.06 -9.73 14.47
CA GLU A 514 22.02 -8.82 14.95
C GLU A 514 20.92 -9.59 15.70
N THR A 515 20.42 -10.68 15.09
CA THR A 515 19.36 -11.50 15.71
C THR A 515 19.85 -12.15 17.01
N THR A 516 21.05 -12.70 16.99
CA THR A 516 21.67 -13.28 18.19
C THR A 516 21.82 -12.24 19.31
N SER A 517 22.30 -11.03 18.97
CA SER A 517 22.42 -9.93 19.92
C SER A 517 21.08 -9.53 20.53
N ASP A 518 20.02 -9.43 19.70
CA ASP A 518 18.67 -9.12 20.19
C ASP A 518 18.11 -10.22 21.09
N ILE A 519 18.31 -11.50 20.74
CA ILE A 519 17.87 -12.63 21.57
C ILE A 519 18.59 -12.61 22.94
N LEU A 520 19.91 -12.39 22.94
CA LEU A 520 20.68 -12.31 24.20
C LEU A 520 20.16 -11.17 25.08
N ARG A 521 19.83 -10.01 24.47
CA ARG A 521 19.25 -8.86 25.18
C ARG A 521 17.91 -9.21 25.81
N VAL A 522 16.99 -9.82 25.01
CA VAL A 522 15.66 -10.23 25.50
C VAL A 522 15.77 -11.19 26.66
N LEU A 523 16.65 -12.19 26.57
CA LEU A 523 16.87 -13.15 27.65
C LEU A 523 17.38 -12.47 28.92
N GLY A 524 18.22 -11.44 28.81
CA GLY A 524 18.68 -10.64 29.94
C GLY A 524 17.58 -9.84 30.63
N GLU A 525 16.61 -9.33 29.86
CA GLU A 525 15.48 -8.56 30.38
C GLU A 525 14.39 -9.45 31.03
N ILE A 526 14.16 -10.66 30.51
CA ILE A 526 13.14 -11.60 31.04
C ILE A 526 13.48 -12.06 32.46
N LYS A 527 14.77 -12.21 32.83
CA LYS A 527 15.28 -12.58 34.18
C LYS A 527 14.58 -13.81 34.76
N SER A 528 14.34 -14.85 33.96
CA SER A 528 13.68 -16.07 34.43
C SER A 528 14.62 -16.94 35.25
N PRO A 529 14.30 -17.26 36.52
CA PRO A 529 15.14 -18.12 37.36
C PRO A 529 15.30 -19.53 36.80
N GLU A 530 14.28 -20.08 36.17
CA GLU A 530 14.26 -21.44 35.62
C GLU A 530 15.30 -21.64 34.52
N TRP A 531 15.56 -20.59 33.74
CA TRP A 531 16.46 -20.63 32.60
C TRP A 531 17.85 -20.03 32.90
N LYS A 532 18.10 -19.62 34.14
CA LYS A 532 19.37 -18.98 34.53
C LYS A 532 20.57 -19.87 34.21
N ALA A 533 20.58 -21.14 34.67
CA ALA A 533 21.72 -22.03 34.49
C ALA A 533 22.07 -22.32 33.02
N PRO A 534 21.14 -22.75 32.15
CA PRO A 534 21.44 -22.94 30.73
C PRO A 534 21.79 -21.63 30.01
N LEU A 535 21.23 -20.50 30.42
CA LEU A 535 21.56 -19.21 29.85
C LEU A 535 22.99 -18.80 30.20
N MET A 536 23.42 -19.03 31.45
CA MET A 536 24.79 -18.74 31.88
C MET A 536 25.84 -19.51 31.06
N GLU A 537 25.61 -20.78 30.73
CA GLU A 537 26.52 -21.56 29.87
C GLU A 537 26.59 -21.00 28.45
N ILE A 538 25.48 -20.58 27.89
CA ILE A 538 25.40 -19.96 26.57
C ILE A 538 26.13 -18.60 26.59
N LEU A 539 25.91 -17.78 27.63
CA LEU A 539 26.56 -16.47 27.78
C LEU A 539 28.09 -16.58 27.91
N LYS A 540 28.58 -17.58 28.63
CA LYS A 540 30.04 -17.86 28.71
C LYS A 540 30.63 -18.14 27.33
N LYS A 541 29.92 -18.92 26.49
CA LYS A 541 30.32 -19.21 25.10
C LYS A 541 30.37 -17.94 24.26
N TYR A 542 29.32 -17.11 24.31
CA TYR A 542 29.28 -15.87 23.53
C TYR A 542 30.21 -14.77 24.05
N ALA A 543 30.56 -14.75 25.34
CA ALA A 543 31.57 -13.86 25.89
C ALA A 543 32.96 -14.14 25.32
N SER A 544 33.21 -15.33 24.78
CA SER A 544 34.46 -15.71 24.10
C SER A 544 34.31 -15.78 22.56
N HIS A 545 33.24 -15.25 21.99
CA HIS A 545 32.97 -15.30 20.57
C HIS A 545 33.90 -14.33 19.80
N GLU A 546 34.17 -14.61 18.50
CA GLU A 546 35.06 -13.76 17.69
C GLU A 546 34.49 -12.35 17.44
N ASN A 547 33.17 -12.24 17.30
CA ASN A 547 32.50 -10.97 17.00
C ASN A 547 32.34 -10.09 18.24
N PRO A 548 32.93 -8.84 18.26
CA PRO A 548 32.89 -7.96 19.41
C PRO A 548 31.51 -7.57 19.89
N ARG A 549 30.54 -7.37 18.96
CA ARG A 549 29.16 -7.00 19.31
C ARG A 549 28.45 -8.10 20.11
N LEU A 550 28.71 -9.36 19.77
CA LEU A 550 28.13 -10.50 20.52
C LEU A 550 28.81 -10.63 21.91
N LYS A 551 30.11 -10.39 22.00
CA LYS A 551 30.80 -10.32 23.29
C LYS A 551 30.22 -9.23 24.19
N GLU A 552 30.08 -8.01 23.66
CA GLU A 552 29.51 -6.89 24.41
C GLU A 552 28.11 -7.19 24.94
N GLN A 553 27.25 -7.75 24.07
CA GLN A 553 25.89 -8.10 24.46
C GLN A 553 25.86 -9.25 25.47
N ALA A 554 26.69 -10.26 25.27
CA ALA A 554 26.81 -11.38 26.22
C ALA A 554 27.27 -10.90 27.59
N LEU A 555 28.29 -10.03 27.67
CA LEU A 555 28.76 -9.43 28.94
C LEU A 555 27.64 -8.62 29.60
N GLN A 556 26.89 -7.82 28.84
CA GLN A 556 25.79 -7.05 29.38
C GLN A 556 24.70 -7.97 29.97
N THR A 557 24.29 -8.98 29.21
CA THR A 557 23.27 -9.94 29.66
C THR A 557 23.77 -10.75 30.85
N LEU A 558 25.04 -11.16 30.84
CA LEU A 558 25.70 -11.87 31.96
C LEU A 558 25.70 -11.02 33.25
N CYS A 559 25.94 -9.72 33.11
CA CYS A 559 25.88 -8.80 34.25
C CYS A 559 24.45 -8.67 34.82
N GLN A 560 23.43 -8.66 33.96
CA GLN A 560 22.04 -8.57 34.39
C GLN A 560 21.51 -9.83 35.07
N VAL A 561 21.90 -10.99 34.59
CA VAL A 561 21.39 -12.31 35.04
C VAL A 561 22.28 -12.99 36.08
N GLY A 562 23.59 -12.95 35.85
CA GLY A 562 24.60 -13.67 36.66
C GLY A 562 25.19 -12.82 37.80
N GLY A 563 25.16 -11.50 37.66
CA GLY A 563 25.76 -10.62 38.66
C GLY A 563 27.21 -10.98 38.95
N SER A 564 27.54 -11.27 40.22
CA SER A 564 28.90 -11.63 40.65
C SER A 564 29.42 -12.97 40.09
N GLU A 565 28.57 -13.90 39.66
CA GLU A 565 28.99 -15.15 39.02
C GLU A 565 29.73 -14.94 37.69
N GLY A 566 29.56 -13.77 37.05
CA GLY A 566 30.25 -13.36 35.84
C GLY A 566 31.62 -12.72 36.04
N GLU A 567 32.05 -12.44 37.29
CA GLU A 567 33.21 -11.65 37.61
C GLU A 567 34.48 -12.06 36.85
N GLU A 568 34.82 -13.36 36.86
CA GLU A 568 36.01 -13.86 36.17
C GLU A 568 36.01 -13.59 34.66
N ILE A 569 34.86 -13.62 34.03
CA ILE A 569 34.70 -13.34 32.59
C ILE A 569 34.92 -11.86 32.35
N PHE A 570 34.32 -10.99 33.17
CA PHE A 570 34.51 -9.55 33.08
C PHE A 570 35.97 -9.15 33.28
N LEU A 571 36.67 -9.79 34.27
CA LEU A 571 38.09 -9.57 34.52
C LEU A 571 38.98 -9.96 33.34
N ARG A 572 38.65 -11.06 32.62
CA ARG A 572 39.37 -11.46 31.40
C ARG A 572 39.08 -10.48 30.25
N SER A 573 37.84 -10.02 30.11
CA SER A 573 37.40 -9.13 29.04
C SER A 573 37.99 -7.70 29.15
N LEU A 574 38.60 -7.34 30.29
CA LEU A 574 39.37 -6.10 30.41
C LEU A 574 40.61 -6.06 29.50
N SER A 575 41.13 -7.24 29.10
CA SER A 575 42.27 -7.38 28.18
C SER A 575 41.84 -7.74 26.74
N ASP A 576 40.57 -7.59 26.38
CA ASP A 576 40.10 -7.86 25.03
C ASP A 576 40.68 -6.83 24.04
N PRO A 577 41.03 -7.23 22.81
CA PRO A 577 41.55 -6.30 21.81
C PRO A 577 40.52 -5.22 21.39
N ASP A 578 39.23 -5.47 21.56
CA ASP A 578 38.17 -4.52 21.21
C ASP A 578 37.85 -3.58 22.39
N LEU A 579 37.89 -2.28 22.09
CA LEU A 579 37.64 -1.22 23.08
C LEU A 579 36.20 -1.21 23.61
N GLY A 580 35.20 -1.62 22.77
CA GLY A 580 33.80 -1.73 23.15
C GLY A 580 33.59 -2.82 24.19
N VAL A 581 34.25 -3.97 23.99
CA VAL A 581 34.24 -5.10 24.93
C VAL A 581 34.88 -4.71 26.24
N GLN A 582 36.06 -4.03 26.21
CA GLN A 582 36.72 -3.52 27.43
C GLN A 582 35.81 -2.57 28.20
N LYS A 583 35.22 -1.58 27.53
CA LYS A 583 34.27 -0.63 28.16
C LYS A 583 33.07 -1.33 28.78
N ARG A 584 32.57 -2.36 28.12
CA ARG A 584 31.44 -3.15 28.66
C ARG A 584 31.84 -3.93 29.89
N ALA A 585 33.03 -4.55 29.89
CA ALA A 585 33.57 -5.23 31.03
C ALA A 585 33.77 -4.30 32.23
N VAL A 586 34.34 -3.12 31.99
CA VAL A 586 34.50 -2.05 33.02
C VAL A 586 33.14 -1.70 33.63
N TRP A 587 32.10 -1.47 32.79
CA TRP A 587 30.77 -1.17 33.26
C TRP A 587 30.19 -2.29 34.13
N CYS A 588 30.32 -3.55 33.66
CA CYS A 588 29.84 -4.72 34.39
C CYS A 588 30.49 -4.87 35.75
N LEU A 589 31.84 -4.70 35.85
CA LEU A 589 32.59 -4.80 37.11
C LEU A 589 32.15 -3.70 38.08
N GLY A 590 31.87 -2.49 37.59
CA GLY A 590 31.29 -1.42 38.41
C GLY A 590 29.91 -1.78 38.95
N MET A 591 29.05 -2.32 38.10
CA MET A 591 27.67 -2.71 38.47
C MET A 591 27.63 -3.80 39.55
N ILE A 592 28.50 -4.82 39.46
CA ILE A 592 28.58 -5.90 40.46
C ILE A 592 29.40 -5.50 41.70
N LYS A 593 29.93 -4.28 41.74
CA LYS A 593 30.75 -3.75 42.82
C LYS A 593 31.98 -4.64 43.15
N SER A 594 32.67 -5.10 42.09
CA SER A 594 33.82 -5.98 42.24
C SER A 594 35.05 -5.24 42.76
N THR A 595 35.54 -5.61 43.92
CA THR A 595 36.79 -5.07 44.48
C THR A 595 37.99 -5.44 43.60
N ARG A 596 38.08 -6.73 43.17
CA ARG A 596 39.13 -7.22 42.25
C ARG A 596 39.05 -6.50 40.88
N GLY A 597 37.81 -6.16 40.45
CA GLY A 597 37.59 -5.38 39.24
C GLY A 597 38.14 -3.97 39.34
N VAL A 598 37.89 -3.29 40.46
CA VAL A 598 38.43 -1.95 40.72
C VAL A 598 39.95 -1.95 40.78
N GLU A 599 40.56 -2.92 41.42
CA GLU A 599 42.02 -3.09 41.44
C GLU A 599 42.64 -3.23 40.06
N LYS A 600 42.03 -4.11 39.19
CA LYS A 600 42.50 -4.27 37.81
C LYS A 600 42.26 -3.03 36.96
N MET A 601 41.13 -2.34 37.14
CA MET A 601 40.86 -1.07 36.46
C MET A 601 41.85 0.02 36.84
N MET A 602 42.29 0.06 38.11
CA MET A 602 43.38 0.96 38.52
C MET A 602 44.70 0.62 37.85
N GLY A 603 45.03 -0.67 37.70
CA GLY A 603 46.17 -1.12 36.92
C GLY A 603 46.12 -0.66 35.47
N LEU A 604 44.94 -0.77 34.84
CA LEU A 604 44.70 -0.26 33.49
C LEU A 604 44.86 1.26 33.39
N LEU A 605 44.39 2.03 34.38
CA LEU A 605 44.59 3.49 34.40
C LEU A 605 46.07 3.86 34.44
N LYS A 606 46.88 3.12 35.21
CA LYS A 606 48.34 3.32 35.25
C LYS A 606 48.96 3.05 33.87
N SER A 607 48.55 1.99 33.17
CA SER A 607 49.07 1.68 31.84
C SER A 607 48.62 2.69 30.77
N ILE A 608 47.35 3.17 30.83
CA ILE A 608 46.80 4.20 29.92
C ILE A 608 47.56 5.52 30.12
N SER A 609 47.80 5.92 31.36
CA SER A 609 48.59 7.11 31.71
C SER A 609 49.98 7.06 31.12
N LEU A 610 50.66 5.92 31.23
CA LEU A 610 52.02 5.73 30.66
C LEU A 610 52.01 5.78 29.12
N ALA A 611 50.97 5.29 28.47
CA ALA A 611 50.88 5.25 27.02
C ALA A 611 50.54 6.61 26.39
N SER A 612 49.92 7.54 27.12
CA SER A 612 49.51 8.89 26.70
C SER A 612 48.75 8.91 25.36
N SER A 613 47.93 7.88 25.10
CA SER A 613 47.22 7.72 23.81
C SER A 613 45.83 8.32 23.88
N PRO A 614 45.47 9.30 23.01
CA PRO A 614 44.12 9.88 22.95
C PRO A 614 43.02 8.86 22.63
N GLN A 615 43.35 7.74 21.99
CA GLN A 615 42.41 6.66 21.66
C GLN A 615 41.86 5.94 22.90
N MET A 616 42.57 5.99 24.04
CA MET A 616 42.17 5.37 25.29
C MET A 616 41.32 6.27 26.20
N ASP A 617 41.12 7.55 25.87
CA ASP A 617 40.26 8.48 26.64
C ASP A 617 38.86 7.97 26.89
N PRO A 618 38.17 7.29 25.89
CA PRO A 618 36.84 6.74 26.15
C PRO A 618 36.81 5.58 27.16
N LEU A 619 37.91 4.80 27.27
CA LEU A 619 38.04 3.73 28.26
C LEU A 619 38.34 4.30 29.64
N GLU A 620 39.25 5.26 29.70
CA GLU A 620 39.60 5.98 30.92
C GLU A 620 38.36 6.65 31.54
N THR A 621 37.61 7.37 30.73
CA THR A 621 36.34 7.99 31.13
C THR A 621 35.33 6.95 31.67
N GLN A 622 35.21 5.80 31.00
CA GLN A 622 34.32 4.72 31.43
C GLN A 622 34.73 4.10 32.75
N ILE A 623 36.05 3.99 33.03
CA ILE A 623 36.57 3.48 34.30
C ILE A 623 36.17 4.42 35.45
N TYR A 624 36.27 5.75 35.28
CA TYR A 624 35.83 6.69 36.31
C TYR A 624 34.33 6.61 36.56
N HIS A 625 33.51 6.48 35.49
CA HIS A 625 32.08 6.24 35.68
C HIS A 625 31.78 4.94 36.44
N ALA A 626 32.53 3.86 36.13
CA ALA A 626 32.38 2.59 36.83
C ALA A 626 32.75 2.69 38.32
N PHE A 627 33.77 3.48 38.68
CA PHE A 627 34.11 3.76 40.07
C PHE A 627 32.95 4.44 40.81
N GLY A 628 32.30 5.41 40.17
CA GLY A 628 31.11 6.06 40.73
C GLY A 628 29.91 5.10 40.93
N VAL A 629 29.81 4.03 40.15
CA VAL A 629 28.78 3.01 40.29
C VAL A 629 29.15 1.94 41.31
N ALA A 630 30.40 1.57 41.37
CA ALA A 630 30.93 0.56 42.32
C ALA A 630 30.69 0.96 43.78
N GLY A 631 30.69 2.25 44.06
CA GLY A 631 30.58 2.76 45.44
C GLY A 631 31.96 3.06 46.05
N ASN A 632 32.00 3.54 47.26
CA ASN A 632 33.27 3.86 47.97
C ASN A 632 33.90 2.60 48.56
N LEU A 633 34.37 1.72 47.68
CA LEU A 633 35.07 0.49 48.05
C LEU A 633 36.46 0.80 48.59
N THR A 634 36.99 -0.04 49.52
CA THR A 634 38.36 0.02 49.98
C THR A 634 39.24 -0.81 49.07
N VAL A 635 40.26 -0.18 48.47
CA VAL A 635 41.21 -0.81 47.54
C VAL A 635 42.62 -0.53 48.05
N GLU A 636 43.47 -1.56 48.16
CA GLU A 636 44.82 -1.43 48.72
C GLU A 636 44.85 -0.71 50.08
N GLY A 637 43.80 -0.92 50.91
CA GLY A 637 43.65 -0.30 52.22
C GLY A 637 43.17 1.16 52.24
N ARG A 638 42.83 1.76 51.10
CA ARG A 638 42.31 3.15 50.96
C ARG A 638 40.95 3.21 50.35
N PRO A 639 40.09 4.13 50.78
CA PRO A 639 38.79 4.36 50.11
C PRO A 639 38.98 4.87 48.70
N LEU A 640 38.15 4.44 47.78
CA LEU A 640 38.24 4.77 46.35
C LEU A 640 38.14 6.29 46.07
N GLU A 641 37.43 7.05 46.92
CA GLU A 641 37.41 8.51 46.86
C GLU A 641 38.80 9.15 47.01
N GLN A 642 39.66 8.63 47.92
CA GLN A 642 41.01 9.14 48.10
C GLN A 642 41.91 8.85 46.91
N VAL A 643 41.69 7.73 46.23
CA VAL A 643 42.38 7.40 44.98
C VAL A 643 42.02 8.41 43.88
N LEU A 644 40.75 8.80 43.80
CA LEU A 644 40.29 9.81 42.85
C LEU A 644 40.86 11.20 43.16
N PHE A 645 41.08 11.55 44.46
CA PHE A 645 41.76 12.78 44.83
C PHE A 645 43.22 12.79 44.33
N GLU A 646 43.96 11.71 44.54
CA GLU A 646 45.33 11.60 44.07
C GLU A 646 45.43 11.74 42.54
N ILE A 647 44.49 11.15 41.80
CA ILE A 647 44.42 11.27 40.35
C ILE A 647 44.14 12.74 39.95
N LEU A 648 43.20 13.41 40.59
CA LEU A 648 42.90 14.82 40.33
C LEU A 648 44.08 15.73 40.67
N GLU A 649 44.79 15.48 41.78
CA GLU A 649 45.97 16.25 42.15
C GLU A 649 47.11 16.05 41.15
N LYS A 650 47.34 14.82 40.70
CA LYS A 650 48.42 14.51 39.77
C LYS A 650 48.17 14.93 38.35
N ARG A 651 46.97 14.70 37.85
CA ARG A 651 46.62 14.79 36.43
C ARG A 651 45.50 15.79 36.11
N GLY A 652 44.79 16.32 37.13
CA GLY A 652 43.59 17.16 36.95
C GLY A 652 43.89 18.61 36.58
N LEU A 653 44.98 19.17 36.98
CA LEU A 653 45.32 20.57 36.78
C LEU A 653 46.74 20.74 36.19
N LYS A 654 46.85 21.65 35.20
CA LYS A 654 48.16 22.02 34.65
C LYS A 654 48.93 22.75 35.74
N LYS A 655 50.10 22.18 36.13
CA LYS A 655 50.99 22.77 37.11
C LYS A 655 51.75 23.89 36.41
N TRP A 656 51.76 25.11 36.97
CA TRP A 656 52.44 26.26 36.39
C TRP A 656 53.98 26.09 36.35
N TRP A 657 54.53 25.18 37.17
CA TRP A 657 55.95 24.90 37.21
C TRP A 657 56.37 23.70 36.34
N ASP A 658 55.46 23.02 35.74
CA ASP A 658 55.70 21.92 34.79
C ASP A 658 55.07 22.18 33.46
N PRO A 659 55.67 22.99 32.58
CA PRO A 659 55.15 23.31 31.28
C PRO A 659 55.11 22.11 30.32
N PHE A 660 55.80 21.02 30.64
CA PHE A 660 55.88 19.79 29.82
C PHE A 660 55.02 18.65 30.34
N GLN A 661 54.10 18.92 31.26
CA GLN A 661 53.15 17.92 31.75
C GLN A 661 52.31 17.37 30.59
N LYS A 662 52.64 16.14 30.15
CA LYS A 662 52.01 15.46 29.01
C LYS A 662 50.80 14.63 29.40
N ASP A 663 50.68 14.21 30.64
CA ASP A 663 49.60 13.32 31.12
C ASP A 663 48.51 14.10 31.85
N LEU A 664 47.82 14.98 31.10
CA LEU A 664 46.66 15.70 31.61
C LEU A 664 45.37 14.95 31.26
N LEU A 665 44.42 14.93 32.19
CA LEU A 665 43.07 14.40 31.94
C LEU A 665 42.33 15.28 30.95
N THR A 666 41.54 14.63 30.09
CA THR A 666 40.62 15.35 29.20
C THR A 666 39.45 15.95 30.02
N GLU A 667 38.77 16.95 29.48
CA GLU A 667 37.57 17.52 30.12
C GLU A 667 36.52 16.45 30.40
N ARG A 668 36.41 15.42 29.52
CA ARG A 668 35.48 14.30 29.66
C ARG A 668 35.84 13.43 30.86
N SER A 669 37.10 13.05 30.97
CA SER A 669 37.62 12.25 32.08
C SER A 669 37.56 13.01 33.42
N LEU A 670 37.88 14.32 33.42
CA LEU A 670 37.66 15.17 34.58
C LEU A 670 36.21 15.23 35.03
N GLY A 671 35.30 15.43 34.05
CA GLY A 671 33.84 15.41 34.29
C GLY A 671 33.37 14.07 34.89
N ALA A 672 33.89 12.95 34.39
CA ALA A 672 33.57 11.61 34.91
C ALA A 672 34.03 11.38 36.33
N ILE A 673 35.25 11.89 36.70
CA ILE A 673 35.73 11.83 38.08
C ILE A 673 34.85 12.68 39.00
N LEU A 674 34.47 13.90 38.61
CA LEU A 674 33.54 14.74 39.38
C LEU A 674 32.21 14.06 39.59
N ASP A 675 31.67 13.44 38.55
CA ASP A 675 30.42 12.66 38.62
C ASP A 675 30.57 11.45 39.56
N ALA A 676 31.72 10.75 39.50
CA ALA A 676 32.03 9.65 40.41
C ALA A 676 32.09 10.11 41.86
N LEU A 677 32.88 11.16 42.15
CA LEU A 677 32.95 11.74 43.48
C LEU A 677 31.58 12.26 43.97
N GLY A 678 30.80 12.84 43.06
CA GLY A 678 29.41 13.18 43.33
C GLY A 678 28.57 11.99 43.82
N LYS A 679 28.85 10.76 43.38
CA LYS A 679 28.12 9.52 43.75
C LYS A 679 28.69 8.85 45.00
N ILE A 680 30.03 8.77 45.15
CA ILE A 680 30.65 8.00 46.20
C ILE A 680 31.21 8.85 47.32
N GLY A 681 31.50 10.14 47.09
CA GLY A 681 32.23 11.02 47.97
C GLY A 681 31.57 11.23 49.35
N THR A 682 32.39 11.38 50.34
CA THR A 682 32.06 11.70 51.75
C THR A 682 32.27 13.19 52.03
N ARG A 683 32.25 13.59 53.29
CA ARG A 683 32.55 14.96 53.72
C ARG A 683 33.96 15.37 53.29
N GLU A 684 34.92 14.44 53.29
CA GLU A 684 36.29 14.70 52.83
C GLU A 684 36.30 15.10 51.34
N SER A 685 35.50 14.43 50.53
CA SER A 685 35.30 14.81 49.13
C SER A 685 34.75 16.22 48.97
N ALA A 686 33.80 16.64 49.81
CA ALA A 686 33.24 17.99 49.74
C ALA A 686 34.30 19.05 50.09
N GLU A 687 35.13 18.79 51.13
CA GLU A 687 36.20 19.70 51.52
C GLU A 687 37.28 19.78 50.43
N PHE A 688 37.65 18.65 49.80
CA PHE A 688 38.60 18.58 48.70
C PHE A 688 38.09 19.35 47.48
N LEU A 689 36.85 19.06 47.05
CA LEU A 689 36.22 19.72 45.89
C LEU A 689 35.98 21.21 46.11
N GLY A 690 35.70 21.63 47.36
CA GLY A 690 35.59 23.06 47.73
C GLY A 690 36.90 23.82 47.60
N LYS A 691 38.04 23.16 47.87
CA LYS A 691 39.38 23.73 47.59
C LYS A 691 39.64 23.83 46.10
N LEU A 692 39.24 22.82 45.33
CA LEU A 692 39.40 22.75 43.89
C LEU A 692 38.53 23.78 43.13
N GLU A 693 37.36 24.17 43.68
CA GLU A 693 36.47 25.17 43.11
C GLU A 693 37.14 26.54 42.93
N ARG A 694 38.08 26.87 43.85
CA ARG A 694 38.82 28.13 43.75
C ARG A 694 39.83 28.15 42.61
N SER A 695 40.26 26.98 42.12
CA SER A 695 41.28 26.82 41.09
C SER A 695 40.70 26.41 39.73
N LEU A 696 39.55 25.79 39.66
CA LEU A 696 38.88 25.37 38.45
C LEU A 696 37.91 26.46 37.94
N LYS A 697 38.34 27.20 36.92
CA LYS A 697 37.49 28.16 36.19
C LYS A 697 37.20 27.57 34.80
N GLY A 698 35.94 27.48 34.39
CA GLY A 698 35.59 27.03 33.02
C GLY A 698 34.39 26.12 32.94
N PRO A 699 34.24 25.33 31.88
CA PRO A 699 33.03 24.50 31.58
C PRO A 699 32.76 23.37 32.61
N LEU A 700 33.72 23.03 33.46
CA LEU A 700 33.58 22.02 34.52
C LEU A 700 32.98 22.57 35.83
N THR A 701 32.90 23.90 36.00
CA THR A 701 32.32 24.53 37.22
C THR A 701 30.91 24.08 37.54
N PRO A 702 29.99 23.92 36.56
CA PRO A 702 28.65 23.41 36.83
C PRO A 702 28.65 21.97 37.37
N LYS A 703 29.47 21.10 36.82
CA LYS A 703 29.58 19.69 37.24
C LYS A 703 30.18 19.59 38.67
N LEU A 704 31.14 20.43 38.96
CA LEU A 704 31.72 20.50 40.29
C LEU A 704 30.68 20.92 41.33
N LYS A 705 29.87 21.94 41.04
CA LYS A 705 28.78 22.37 41.91
C LYS A 705 27.73 21.28 42.09
N GLU A 706 27.36 20.58 41.00
CA GLU A 706 26.46 19.45 41.06
C GLU A 706 27.00 18.31 41.95
N ALA A 707 28.30 17.98 41.83
CA ALA A 707 28.93 16.98 42.66
C ALA A 707 28.88 17.39 44.17
N LEU A 708 29.20 18.65 44.47
CA LEU A 708 29.10 19.19 45.84
C LEU A 708 27.70 19.14 46.40
N THR A 709 26.70 19.48 45.61
CA THR A 709 25.26 19.40 45.98
C THR A 709 24.87 17.95 46.31
N LYS A 710 25.20 16.99 45.44
CA LYS A 710 24.93 15.56 45.64
C LYS A 710 25.59 15.01 46.91
N ILE A 711 26.82 15.42 47.23
CA ILE A 711 27.50 15.02 48.46
C ILE A 711 26.78 15.63 49.66
N GLY A 712 26.43 16.92 49.62
CA GLY A 712 25.70 17.61 50.66
C GLY A 712 24.35 16.96 51.01
N GLU A 713 23.55 16.64 49.98
CA GLU A 713 22.28 15.95 50.16
C GLU A 713 22.41 14.58 50.84
N ARG A 714 23.44 13.81 50.48
CA ARG A 714 23.70 12.50 51.11
C ARG A 714 24.18 12.61 52.55
N THR A 715 25.01 13.58 52.85
CA THR A 715 25.48 13.80 54.21
C THR A 715 24.36 14.26 55.15
N VAL A 716 23.40 15.03 54.66
CA VAL A 716 22.18 15.41 55.39
C VAL A 716 21.25 14.21 55.60
N ARG A 717 21.02 13.38 54.56
CA ARG A 717 20.15 12.18 54.68
C ARG A 717 20.75 11.15 55.64
N SER A 718 22.09 10.95 55.68
CA SER A 718 22.77 10.02 56.60
C SER A 718 22.73 10.49 58.06
N LYS A 719 22.62 11.82 58.31
CA LYS A 719 22.38 12.39 59.67
C LYS A 719 20.95 12.22 60.14
N ASN A 720 19.97 12.26 59.24
CA ASN A 720 18.57 12.10 59.56
C ASN A 720 18.12 10.63 59.75
N GLN A 721 18.94 9.67 59.34
CA GLN A 721 18.72 8.22 59.53
C GLN A 721 19.44 7.63 60.77
N ARG A 722 20.32 8.38 61.42
CA ARG A 722 20.91 8.05 62.71
C ARG A 722 20.14 8.78 63.81
#